data_8fc95e439e9f05e62756d97efc0b12f0
#
_entry.id   8fc95e439e9f05e62756d97efc0b12f0
#
_cell.length_a   1.000
_cell.length_b   1.000
_cell.length_c   1.000
_cell.angle_alpha   90.00
_cell.angle_beta   90.00
_cell.angle_gamma   90.00
#
_symmetry.space_group_name_H-M   'P 1'
#
loop_
_entity.id
_entity.type
_entity.pdbx_description
1 polymer ?
#
loop_
_entity_poly.entity_id
_entity_poly.type
_entity_poly.pdbx_seq_one_letter_code
_entity_poly.pdbx_strand_id
1 'polypeptide(L)'
;MVPDRVEQVNVDTELLAWARAWIQTSGEDAATARGHVISAAAAVALGDAVAPETTVPTRLYDACRQLDGQALGQLYECLLTGDTRASADRKRQGSYYTPLWLVEALLDRALEPFLRTCSSPTEVLDLRVVDPTMGAGAFLLRAAARMARRCEELTGPGPQWRARIAAQCLFGVDADPAAAKVARMALALDCPGSRPHDLSDHLVHGDALADPLPGPGRYHVVVGNPPWEKAKLLDAEYFAGRDGAVAKAVNAARRGALIAGLEESDPAVAEAYRRAADESAARMRWYRESGRYPLSSAGDVNLYALVVERVLGLLEPRGLAGLLVPSGIATDHNTSRLFGHLVRTGRLHELLDFENRDGAFPDVHREQRFCLLTLGGAGRTRGRFRCAFGLSRATAACRHPLEIDPETVARLNPRTLNLPLLRSSADLAILEQMHRVAPPCTPADGPSGGAWGLRYVRMFDMSRDSALFESEETEGSAPLYEGKMIYLYDHRHAAARTTDERAQSTSASVPVSEEAKRDPAFAPSPRYWVPRTEAQRRLPPAAWRIAFRDIANPNNERTLIAAAIPGDVACGNTLPLLCAESVDGERRACLLANLASLPLDYVVRAKAASRHANWYLVRQLPVFPPERYDDTELRRYVVDRVLALSYTSHHLAPMAVDLGQPRTPAPWTYDPDERRRLRCELDALFMALYGLDAEAIEHVLSSFDVLRRREERAHGEFLTARLIREAMAEARTIAGRRAGYLSPGAPPRAR
;
A
#
# COMPACT_ATOMS: atom_id res chain seq x y z
N MET A 1 -23.82 7.28 -11.12
CA MET A 1 -24.35 8.16 -10.05
C MET A 1 -24.33 7.36 -8.77
N VAL A 2 -23.69 7.82 -7.71
CA VAL A 2 -23.87 7.27 -6.36
C VAL A 2 -25.15 7.92 -5.85
N PRO A 3 -26.19 7.17 -5.45
CA PRO A 3 -27.44 7.77 -4.99
C PRO A 3 -27.15 8.64 -3.75
N ASP A 4 -27.66 9.87 -3.75
CA ASP A 4 -27.44 10.88 -2.69
C ASP A 4 -28.14 10.58 -1.36
N ARG A 5 -28.90 9.49 -1.26
CA ARG A 5 -29.57 9.06 -0.05
C ARG A 5 -29.54 7.54 0.07
N VAL A 6 -28.43 7.02 0.56
CA VAL A 6 -28.43 5.70 1.19
C VAL A 6 -28.51 5.96 2.69
N GLU A 7 -29.69 5.79 3.27
CA GLU A 7 -29.91 5.93 4.71
C GLU A 7 -28.98 5.01 5.48
N GLN A 8 -28.25 5.57 6.43
CA GLN A 8 -27.58 4.74 7.46
C GLN A 8 -28.68 4.06 8.25
N VAL A 9 -28.72 2.73 8.21
CA VAL A 9 -29.58 1.95 9.08
C VAL A 9 -29.09 2.20 10.51
N ASN A 10 -29.90 2.84 11.33
CA ASN A 10 -29.61 3.05 12.74
C ASN A 10 -30.11 1.84 13.53
N VAL A 11 -29.19 1.10 14.14
CA VAL A 11 -29.53 0.10 15.14
C VAL A 11 -30.09 0.84 16.36
N ASP A 12 -31.23 0.36 16.87
CA ASP A 12 -31.84 0.92 18.07
C ASP A 12 -30.86 0.95 19.23
N THR A 13 -30.71 2.14 19.84
CA THR A 13 -29.68 2.40 20.86
C THR A 13 -29.94 1.63 22.15
N GLU A 14 -31.21 1.41 22.53
CA GLU A 14 -31.57 0.64 23.72
C GLU A 14 -31.34 -0.86 23.49
N LEU A 15 -31.66 -1.37 22.29
CA LEU A 15 -31.38 -2.74 21.89
C LEU A 15 -29.90 -3.05 21.94
N LEU A 16 -29.05 -2.15 21.40
CA LEU A 16 -27.61 -2.30 21.42
C LEU A 16 -27.05 -2.23 22.86
N ALA A 17 -27.57 -1.33 23.69
CA ALA A 17 -27.15 -1.21 25.09
C ALA A 17 -27.50 -2.45 25.90
N TRP A 18 -28.73 -2.98 25.74
CA TRP A 18 -29.13 -4.23 26.36
C TRP A 18 -28.26 -5.41 25.91
N ALA A 19 -28.02 -5.54 24.62
CA ALA A 19 -27.21 -6.62 24.06
C ALA A 19 -25.79 -6.62 24.64
N ARG A 20 -25.17 -5.46 24.76
CA ARG A 20 -23.85 -5.28 25.39
C ARG A 20 -23.84 -5.63 26.87
N ALA A 21 -24.84 -5.17 27.61
CA ALA A 21 -24.97 -5.48 29.03
C ALA A 21 -25.18 -6.98 29.26
N TRP A 22 -26.00 -7.66 28.45
CA TRP A 22 -26.21 -9.08 28.55
C TRP A 22 -24.93 -9.89 28.30
N ILE A 23 -24.15 -9.55 27.25
CA ILE A 23 -22.87 -10.19 26.94
C ILE A 23 -21.90 -10.07 28.11
N GLN A 24 -21.86 -8.90 28.79
CA GLN A 24 -20.98 -8.67 29.94
C GLN A 24 -21.37 -9.44 31.18
N THR A 25 -22.64 -9.76 31.36
CA THR A 25 -23.21 -10.33 32.59
C THR A 25 -23.57 -11.82 32.48
N SER A 26 -23.61 -12.39 31.28
CA SER A 26 -24.05 -13.79 31.06
C SER A 26 -23.11 -14.85 31.64
N GLY A 27 -21.82 -14.52 31.88
CA GLY A 27 -20.82 -15.48 32.32
C GLY A 27 -20.31 -16.41 31.22
N GLU A 28 -20.82 -16.28 30.01
CA GLU A 28 -20.39 -17.04 28.83
C GLU A 28 -19.14 -16.39 28.17
N ASP A 29 -18.45 -17.14 27.30
CA ASP A 29 -17.47 -16.50 26.42
C ASP A 29 -18.17 -15.51 25.47
N ALA A 30 -17.46 -14.43 25.14
CA ALA A 30 -18.07 -13.32 24.40
C ALA A 30 -18.59 -13.70 23.00
N ALA A 31 -18.05 -14.74 22.36
CA ALA A 31 -18.52 -15.19 21.05
C ALA A 31 -19.85 -15.93 21.15
N THR A 32 -19.95 -16.86 22.10
CA THR A 32 -21.18 -17.59 22.42
C THR A 32 -22.28 -16.64 22.85
N ALA A 33 -21.98 -15.70 23.78
CA ALA A 33 -22.91 -14.71 24.27
C ALA A 33 -23.48 -13.81 23.13
N ARG A 34 -22.62 -13.33 22.22
CA ARG A 34 -23.08 -12.58 21.03
C ARG A 34 -24.02 -13.41 20.16
N GLY A 35 -23.66 -14.68 19.92
CA GLY A 35 -24.48 -15.61 19.15
C GLY A 35 -25.89 -15.78 19.73
N HIS A 36 -26.02 -15.89 21.06
CA HIS A 36 -27.31 -16.02 21.76
C HIS A 36 -28.14 -14.73 21.63
N VAL A 37 -27.56 -13.55 21.89
CA VAL A 37 -28.25 -12.26 21.77
C VAL A 37 -28.80 -12.03 20.37
N ILE A 38 -27.98 -12.25 19.34
CA ILE A 38 -28.39 -12.07 17.94
C ILE A 38 -29.49 -13.06 17.56
N SER A 39 -29.37 -14.33 18.01
CA SER A 39 -30.39 -15.36 17.75
C SER A 39 -31.69 -15.00 18.40
N ALA A 40 -31.69 -14.47 19.64
CA ALA A 40 -32.88 -14.04 20.34
C ALA A 40 -33.54 -12.83 19.66
N ALA A 41 -32.79 -11.83 19.26
CA ALA A 41 -33.30 -10.67 18.53
C ALA A 41 -33.91 -11.07 17.18
N ALA A 42 -33.24 -11.96 16.44
CA ALA A 42 -33.73 -12.48 15.17
C ALA A 42 -34.98 -13.36 15.33
N ALA A 43 -35.06 -14.18 16.38
CA ALA A 43 -36.24 -14.98 16.68
C ALA A 43 -37.48 -14.09 16.94
N VAL A 44 -37.34 -13.02 17.72
CA VAL A 44 -38.40 -12.03 17.93
C VAL A 44 -38.82 -11.37 16.61
N ALA A 45 -37.85 -11.00 15.76
CA ALA A 45 -38.11 -10.37 14.46
C ALA A 45 -38.85 -11.31 13.49
N LEU A 46 -38.51 -12.62 13.50
CA LEU A 46 -39.12 -13.66 12.70
C LEU A 46 -40.48 -14.14 13.28
N GLY A 47 -40.82 -13.74 14.50
CA GLY A 47 -42.03 -14.23 15.22
C GLY A 47 -41.86 -15.65 15.79
N ASP A 48 -40.65 -16.16 15.90
CA ASP A 48 -40.33 -17.47 16.44
C ASP A 48 -40.17 -17.41 17.97
N ALA A 49 -40.22 -18.59 18.63
CA ALA A 49 -39.99 -18.70 20.05
C ALA A 49 -38.52 -18.42 20.39
N VAL A 50 -38.29 -17.54 21.36
CA VAL A 50 -36.93 -17.24 21.85
C VAL A 50 -36.45 -18.39 22.73
N ALA A 51 -35.18 -18.82 22.54
CA ALA A 51 -34.59 -19.85 23.38
C ALA A 51 -34.52 -19.40 24.86
N PRO A 52 -34.72 -20.32 25.84
CA PRO A 52 -34.84 -19.97 27.26
C PRO A 52 -33.55 -19.35 27.85
N GLU A 53 -32.40 -19.56 27.20
CA GLU A 53 -31.12 -19.06 27.69
C GLU A 53 -30.96 -17.54 27.56
N THR A 54 -31.75 -16.89 26.67
CA THR A 54 -31.63 -15.43 26.43
C THR A 54 -33.03 -14.81 26.39
N THR A 55 -33.40 -14.10 27.45
CA THR A 55 -34.69 -13.41 27.50
C THR A 55 -34.54 -11.98 27.00
N VAL A 56 -35.15 -11.66 25.86
CA VAL A 56 -35.29 -10.29 25.38
C VAL A 56 -36.32 -9.57 26.26
N PRO A 57 -36.00 -8.40 26.87
CA PRO A 57 -36.97 -7.61 27.61
C PRO A 57 -38.16 -7.22 26.72
N THR A 58 -39.39 -7.35 27.25
CA THR A 58 -40.62 -7.08 26.49
C THR A 58 -40.65 -5.68 25.86
N ARG A 59 -40.02 -4.67 26.52
CA ARG A 59 -39.89 -3.32 25.99
C ARG A 59 -39.08 -3.21 24.70
N LEU A 60 -38.21 -4.18 24.41
CA LEU A 60 -37.37 -4.22 23.21
C LEU A 60 -37.96 -5.05 22.07
N TYR A 61 -39.11 -5.69 22.27
CA TYR A 61 -39.77 -6.51 21.25
C TYR A 61 -40.08 -5.69 19.99
N ASP A 62 -40.56 -4.45 20.16
CA ASP A 62 -40.91 -3.61 19.02
C ASP A 62 -39.63 -3.20 18.24
N ALA A 63 -38.52 -2.92 18.91
CA ALA A 63 -37.25 -2.68 18.26
C ALA A 63 -36.75 -3.93 17.52
N CYS A 64 -36.87 -5.13 18.12
CA CYS A 64 -36.52 -6.38 17.44
C CYS A 64 -37.43 -6.68 16.23
N ARG A 65 -38.73 -6.43 16.34
CA ARG A 65 -39.71 -6.64 15.25
C ARG A 65 -39.49 -5.69 14.06
N GLN A 66 -38.81 -4.56 14.26
CA GLN A 66 -38.45 -3.61 13.22
C GLN A 66 -37.13 -3.94 12.55
N LEU A 67 -36.39 -4.96 13.05
CA LEU A 67 -35.15 -5.39 12.40
C LEU A 67 -35.45 -5.98 11.03
N ASP A 68 -34.79 -5.45 10.01
CA ASP A 68 -34.58 -6.13 8.73
C ASP A 68 -33.24 -6.88 8.75
N GLY A 69 -32.92 -7.59 7.68
CA GLY A 69 -31.69 -8.35 7.58
C GLY A 69 -30.45 -7.47 7.65
N GLN A 70 -30.52 -6.25 7.13
CA GLN A 70 -29.42 -5.30 7.16
C GLN A 70 -29.18 -4.76 8.58
N ALA A 71 -30.25 -4.42 9.30
CA ALA A 71 -30.17 -3.96 10.69
C ALA A 71 -29.66 -5.07 11.62
N LEU A 72 -30.05 -6.32 11.41
CA LEU A 72 -29.54 -7.46 12.17
C LEU A 72 -28.03 -7.66 11.94
N GLY A 73 -27.59 -7.60 10.70
CA GLY A 73 -26.15 -7.67 10.35
C GLY A 73 -25.36 -6.54 11.00
N GLN A 74 -25.89 -5.32 10.99
CA GLN A 74 -25.28 -4.17 11.61
C GLN A 74 -25.23 -4.27 13.14
N LEU A 75 -26.28 -4.80 13.77
CA LEU A 75 -26.28 -5.09 15.21
C LEU A 75 -25.13 -6.04 15.59
N TYR A 76 -24.96 -7.13 14.83
CA TYR A 76 -23.85 -8.07 15.00
C TYR A 76 -22.50 -7.37 14.92
N GLU A 77 -22.26 -6.57 13.89
CA GLU A 77 -21.01 -5.82 13.71
C GLU A 77 -20.77 -4.79 14.84
N CYS A 78 -21.81 -4.11 15.30
CA CYS A 78 -21.73 -3.18 16.43
C CYS A 78 -21.37 -3.87 17.76
N LEU A 79 -21.79 -5.12 17.93
CA LEU A 79 -21.44 -5.94 19.10
C LEU A 79 -19.98 -6.42 19.05
N LEU A 80 -19.42 -6.61 17.86
CA LEU A 80 -18.01 -6.91 17.67
C LEU A 80 -17.10 -5.69 17.98
N THR A 81 -17.58 -4.45 17.85
CA THR A 81 -16.78 -3.23 18.05
C THR A 81 -16.65 -2.79 19.50
N GLY A 82 -17.54 -3.22 20.39
CA GLY A 82 -17.61 -2.75 21.78
C GLY A 82 -16.70 -3.42 22.79
N ASP A 83 -16.04 -4.52 22.45
CA ASP A 83 -15.20 -5.32 23.34
C ASP A 83 -13.73 -5.24 22.90
N THR A 84 -12.81 -4.88 23.82
CA THR A 84 -11.37 -4.79 23.52
C THR A 84 -10.76 -6.13 23.10
N ARG A 85 -11.25 -7.25 23.64
CA ARG A 85 -10.85 -8.61 23.20
C ARG A 85 -11.49 -8.96 21.87
N ALA A 86 -12.78 -8.69 21.68
CA ALA A 86 -13.47 -8.90 20.43
C ALA A 86 -12.92 -8.01 19.31
N SER A 87 -12.47 -6.78 19.62
CA SER A 87 -11.79 -5.90 18.66
C SER A 87 -10.44 -6.47 18.21
N ALA A 88 -9.68 -7.11 19.10
CA ALA A 88 -8.43 -7.79 18.74
C ALA A 88 -8.69 -9.08 17.94
N ASP A 89 -9.73 -9.83 18.27
CA ASP A 89 -10.14 -11.04 17.55
C ASP A 89 -10.73 -10.69 16.18
N ARG A 90 -11.51 -9.61 16.07
CA ARG A 90 -12.00 -9.05 14.81
C ARG A 90 -10.86 -8.62 13.88
N LYS A 91 -9.84 -7.91 14.39
CA LYS A 91 -8.63 -7.59 13.63
C LYS A 91 -7.92 -8.84 13.13
N ARG A 92 -7.94 -9.94 13.88
CA ARG A 92 -7.38 -11.22 13.44
C ARG A 92 -8.22 -11.95 12.40
N GLN A 93 -9.55 -11.76 12.41
CA GLN A 93 -10.50 -12.37 11.47
C GLN A 93 -10.78 -11.49 10.25
N GLY A 94 -10.32 -10.22 10.27
CA GLY A 94 -10.49 -9.27 9.15
C GLY A 94 -11.93 -8.87 8.88
N SER A 95 -12.81 -9.03 9.87
CA SER A 95 -14.22 -8.70 9.73
C SER A 95 -14.46 -7.21 9.96
N TYR A 96 -14.75 -6.46 8.89
CA TYR A 96 -15.09 -5.04 8.92
C TYR A 96 -16.46 -4.82 8.28
N TYR A 97 -17.31 -4.01 8.94
CA TYR A 97 -18.54 -3.57 8.32
C TYR A 97 -18.26 -2.86 7.00
N THR A 98 -18.88 -3.35 5.92
CA THR A 98 -18.73 -2.74 4.60
C THR A 98 -19.78 -1.67 4.40
N PRO A 99 -19.43 -0.38 4.26
CA PRO A 99 -20.40 0.68 3.99
C PRO A 99 -21.29 0.38 2.79
N LEU A 100 -22.58 0.62 2.95
CA LEU A 100 -23.60 0.24 1.95
C LEU A 100 -23.32 0.84 0.56
N TRP A 101 -22.82 2.09 0.49
CA TRP A 101 -22.48 2.71 -0.79
C TRP A 101 -21.36 1.97 -1.55
N LEU A 102 -20.42 1.29 -0.85
CA LEU A 102 -19.38 0.44 -1.46
C LEU A 102 -19.97 -0.88 -1.95
N VAL A 103 -20.89 -1.46 -1.17
CA VAL A 103 -21.64 -2.66 -1.58
C VAL A 103 -22.40 -2.38 -2.89
N GLU A 104 -23.15 -1.29 -2.93
CA GLU A 104 -23.92 -0.88 -4.12
C GLU A 104 -23.00 -0.62 -5.30
N ALA A 105 -21.89 0.10 -5.10
CA ALA A 105 -20.92 0.39 -6.15
C ALA A 105 -20.28 -0.86 -6.75
N LEU A 106 -20.05 -1.91 -5.96
CA LEU A 106 -19.50 -3.18 -6.46
C LEU A 106 -20.57 -3.99 -7.19
N LEU A 107 -21.80 -4.02 -6.69
CA LEU A 107 -22.92 -4.68 -7.37
C LEU A 107 -23.27 -4.03 -8.71
N ASP A 108 -23.14 -2.71 -8.83
CA ASP A 108 -23.26 -1.98 -10.10
C ASP A 108 -22.28 -2.49 -11.16
N ARG A 109 -21.10 -2.93 -10.74
CA ARG A 109 -20.02 -3.39 -11.61
C ARG A 109 -20.02 -4.88 -11.89
N ALA A 110 -20.44 -5.68 -10.92
CA ALA A 110 -20.37 -7.14 -11.01
C ALA A 110 -21.72 -7.81 -11.32
N LEU A 111 -22.84 -7.35 -10.73
CA LEU A 111 -24.15 -7.96 -10.88
C LEU A 111 -25.01 -7.25 -11.93
N GLU A 112 -25.06 -5.93 -11.90
CA GLU A 112 -25.91 -5.13 -12.77
C GLU A 112 -25.73 -5.41 -14.28
N PRO A 113 -24.49 -5.66 -14.79
CA PRO A 113 -24.29 -6.02 -16.19
C PRO A 113 -25.01 -7.30 -16.63
N PHE A 114 -25.24 -8.25 -15.72
CA PHE A 114 -26.03 -9.46 -15.97
C PHE A 114 -27.53 -9.15 -15.92
N LEU A 115 -27.98 -8.45 -14.88
CA LEU A 115 -29.41 -8.11 -14.72
C LEU A 115 -29.96 -7.34 -15.91
N ARG A 116 -29.19 -6.41 -16.48
CA ARG A 116 -29.58 -5.65 -17.69
C ARG A 116 -29.77 -6.52 -18.92
N THR A 117 -29.09 -7.66 -19.00
CA THR A 117 -29.22 -8.58 -20.16
C THR A 117 -30.30 -9.64 -19.96
N CYS A 118 -30.74 -9.88 -18.73
CA CYS A 118 -31.84 -10.82 -18.46
C CYS A 118 -33.15 -10.27 -19.02
N SER A 119 -33.80 -11.05 -19.86
CA SER A 119 -35.11 -10.78 -20.50
C SER A 119 -36.28 -11.51 -19.85
N SER A 120 -36.01 -12.47 -18.97
CA SER A 120 -37.00 -13.25 -18.25
C SER A 120 -36.60 -13.50 -16.79
N PRO A 121 -37.55 -13.73 -15.88
CA PRO A 121 -37.23 -14.12 -14.51
C PRO A 121 -36.44 -15.43 -14.42
N THR A 122 -36.62 -16.35 -15.35
CA THR A 122 -35.83 -17.58 -15.40
C THR A 122 -34.37 -17.31 -15.57
N GLU A 123 -33.99 -16.39 -16.50
CA GLU A 123 -32.61 -15.99 -16.69
C GLU A 123 -31.98 -15.31 -15.45
N VAL A 124 -32.79 -14.56 -14.68
CA VAL A 124 -32.35 -14.00 -13.38
C VAL A 124 -32.11 -15.11 -12.36
N LEU A 125 -32.99 -16.12 -12.31
CA LEU A 125 -32.90 -17.27 -11.38
C LEU A 125 -31.77 -18.25 -11.77
N ASP A 126 -31.29 -18.22 -12.99
CA ASP A 126 -30.14 -19.00 -13.43
C ASP A 126 -28.77 -18.37 -12.98
N LEU A 127 -28.80 -17.13 -12.56
CA LEU A 127 -27.60 -16.49 -12.04
C LEU A 127 -27.14 -17.12 -10.72
N ARG A 128 -25.84 -17.27 -10.57
CA ARG A 128 -25.17 -17.76 -9.34
C ARG A 128 -24.26 -16.68 -8.82
N VAL A 129 -24.56 -16.20 -7.63
CA VAL A 129 -23.84 -15.13 -6.94
C VAL A 129 -23.22 -15.71 -5.68
N VAL A 130 -21.92 -15.49 -5.45
CA VAL A 130 -21.24 -15.95 -4.23
C VAL A 130 -20.46 -14.82 -3.56
N ASP A 131 -20.49 -14.82 -2.24
CA ASP A 131 -19.56 -14.07 -1.39
C ASP A 131 -18.70 -15.06 -0.59
N PRO A 132 -17.42 -15.22 -0.94
CA PRO A 132 -16.53 -16.17 -0.27
C PRO A 132 -16.08 -15.72 1.13
N THR A 133 -16.45 -14.53 1.58
CA THR A 133 -16.11 -13.94 2.88
C THR A 133 -17.30 -13.10 3.37
N MET A 134 -18.45 -13.75 3.46
CA MET A 134 -19.76 -13.07 3.46
C MET A 134 -20.07 -12.23 4.70
N GLY A 135 -19.37 -12.44 5.84
CA GLY A 135 -19.71 -11.80 7.09
C GLY A 135 -21.17 -12.02 7.47
N ALA A 136 -21.85 -10.95 7.83
CA ALA A 136 -23.30 -10.95 8.09
C ALA A 136 -24.17 -10.94 6.82
N GLY A 137 -23.61 -11.07 5.61
CA GLY A 137 -24.33 -11.23 4.35
C GLY A 137 -24.70 -9.94 3.62
N ALA A 138 -24.08 -8.81 3.90
CA ALA A 138 -24.43 -7.49 3.34
C ALA A 138 -24.50 -7.47 1.80
N PHE A 139 -23.53 -8.07 1.10
CA PHE A 139 -23.55 -8.17 -0.36
C PHE A 139 -24.70 -9.05 -0.86
N LEU A 140 -24.95 -10.17 -0.21
CA LEU A 140 -26.00 -11.13 -0.61
C LEU A 140 -27.41 -10.56 -0.41
N LEU A 141 -27.64 -9.82 0.68
CA LEU A 141 -28.90 -9.10 0.94
C LEU A 141 -29.20 -8.09 -0.19
N ARG A 142 -28.20 -7.29 -0.56
CA ARG A 142 -28.39 -6.30 -1.63
C ARG A 142 -28.50 -6.95 -3.01
N ALA A 143 -27.78 -8.04 -3.25
CA ALA A 143 -27.93 -8.82 -4.47
C ALA A 143 -29.34 -9.40 -4.59
N ALA A 144 -29.90 -10.02 -3.51
CA ALA A 144 -31.28 -10.50 -3.47
C ALA A 144 -32.27 -9.42 -3.85
N ALA A 145 -32.16 -8.23 -3.24
CA ALA A 145 -33.06 -7.11 -3.50
C ALA A 145 -33.02 -6.64 -4.96
N ARG A 146 -31.81 -6.55 -5.57
CA ARG A 146 -31.64 -6.13 -6.97
C ARG A 146 -32.19 -7.17 -7.95
N MET A 147 -31.90 -8.45 -7.72
CA MET A 147 -32.42 -9.56 -8.54
C MET A 147 -33.93 -9.64 -8.48
N ALA A 148 -34.53 -9.52 -7.28
CA ALA A 148 -35.98 -9.51 -7.10
C ALA A 148 -36.60 -8.32 -7.85
N ARG A 149 -36.08 -7.12 -7.70
CA ARG A 149 -36.53 -5.95 -8.45
C ARG A 149 -36.51 -6.20 -9.95
N ARG A 150 -35.45 -6.84 -10.48
CA ARG A 150 -35.39 -7.17 -11.90
C ARG A 150 -36.49 -8.13 -12.33
N CYS A 151 -36.77 -9.15 -11.53
CA CYS A 151 -37.91 -10.05 -11.79
C CYS A 151 -39.25 -9.29 -11.78
N GLU A 152 -39.45 -8.38 -10.83
CA GLU A 152 -40.64 -7.54 -10.72
C GLU A 152 -40.80 -6.59 -11.91
N GLU A 153 -39.72 -6.02 -12.42
CA GLU A 153 -39.69 -5.18 -13.65
C GLU A 153 -40.17 -6.00 -14.88
N LEU A 154 -39.82 -7.30 -14.92
CA LEU A 154 -40.13 -8.18 -16.05
C LEU A 154 -41.55 -8.76 -16.02
N THR A 155 -42.13 -8.97 -14.84
CA THR A 155 -43.40 -9.72 -14.73
C THR A 155 -44.43 -9.07 -13.80
N GLY A 156 -44.09 -7.95 -13.16
CA GLY A 156 -44.90 -7.34 -12.11
C GLY A 156 -44.59 -7.85 -10.70
N PRO A 157 -45.16 -7.20 -9.67
CA PRO A 157 -44.89 -7.52 -8.27
C PRO A 157 -45.27 -8.98 -7.95
N GLY A 158 -44.37 -9.68 -7.22
CA GLY A 158 -44.58 -11.03 -6.75
C GLY A 158 -43.83 -11.32 -5.45
N PRO A 159 -44.52 -11.68 -4.36
CA PRO A 159 -43.93 -11.85 -3.04
C PRO A 159 -42.93 -13.00 -2.95
N GLN A 160 -42.85 -13.85 -3.96
CA GLN A 160 -42.01 -15.06 -3.96
C GLN A 160 -40.61 -14.88 -4.55
N TRP A 161 -40.32 -13.76 -5.21
CA TRP A 161 -39.05 -13.60 -5.90
C TRP A 161 -37.86 -13.64 -4.96
N ARG A 162 -37.89 -12.92 -3.84
CA ARG A 162 -36.80 -12.89 -2.88
C ARG A 162 -36.48 -14.27 -2.30
N ALA A 163 -37.50 -15.03 -1.88
CA ALA A 163 -37.30 -16.37 -1.34
C ALA A 163 -36.72 -17.33 -2.37
N ARG A 164 -37.19 -17.29 -3.62
CA ARG A 164 -36.65 -18.11 -4.71
C ARG A 164 -35.19 -17.76 -5.02
N ILE A 165 -34.86 -16.48 -5.07
CA ILE A 165 -33.51 -16.00 -5.31
C ILE A 165 -32.59 -16.44 -4.17
N ALA A 166 -33.00 -16.30 -2.91
CA ALA A 166 -32.21 -16.74 -1.77
C ALA A 166 -31.88 -18.23 -1.82
N ALA A 167 -32.89 -19.05 -2.17
CA ALA A 167 -32.77 -20.49 -2.21
C ALA A 167 -32.09 -21.08 -3.46
N GLN A 168 -31.93 -20.29 -4.55
CA GLN A 168 -31.42 -20.82 -5.83
C GLN A 168 -30.17 -20.14 -6.31
N CYS A 169 -29.99 -18.82 -5.99
CA CYS A 169 -29.02 -17.98 -6.65
C CYS A 169 -27.84 -17.58 -5.76
N LEU A 170 -28.05 -17.52 -4.43
CA LEU A 170 -27.10 -16.90 -3.50
C LEU A 170 -26.33 -17.95 -2.72
N PHE A 171 -25.02 -17.77 -2.67
CA PHE A 171 -24.08 -18.64 -1.97
C PHE A 171 -23.12 -17.80 -1.14
N GLY A 172 -22.65 -18.35 -0.02
CA GLY A 172 -21.69 -17.64 0.82
C GLY A 172 -20.92 -18.55 1.77
N VAL A 173 -19.72 -18.13 2.10
CA VAL A 173 -18.86 -18.82 3.08
C VAL A 173 -18.33 -17.79 4.05
N ASP A 174 -18.21 -18.18 5.32
CA ASP A 174 -17.46 -17.41 6.31
C ASP A 174 -16.73 -18.33 7.28
N ALA A 175 -15.54 -17.92 7.70
CA ALA A 175 -14.74 -18.66 8.68
C ALA A 175 -15.26 -18.51 10.11
N ASP A 176 -16.12 -17.51 10.37
CA ASP A 176 -16.81 -17.33 11.64
C ASP A 176 -18.19 -18.03 11.59
N PRO A 177 -18.40 -19.07 12.41
CA PRO A 177 -19.71 -19.76 12.45
C PRO A 177 -20.86 -18.83 12.90
N ALA A 178 -20.56 -17.81 13.73
CA ALA A 178 -21.56 -16.83 14.14
C ALA A 178 -21.97 -15.92 12.98
N ALA A 179 -21.02 -15.44 12.18
CA ALA A 179 -21.28 -14.65 10.99
C ALA A 179 -22.14 -15.44 9.99
N ALA A 180 -21.81 -16.70 9.72
CA ALA A 180 -22.58 -17.57 8.84
C ALA A 180 -24.04 -17.78 9.35
N LYS A 181 -24.22 -17.91 10.66
CA LYS A 181 -25.56 -18.00 11.28
C LYS A 181 -26.34 -16.70 11.12
N VAL A 182 -25.68 -15.55 11.37
CA VAL A 182 -26.30 -14.22 11.21
C VAL A 182 -26.71 -13.97 9.76
N ALA A 183 -25.87 -14.31 8.80
CA ALA A 183 -26.18 -14.16 7.37
C ALA A 183 -27.43 -14.94 6.96
N ARG A 184 -27.59 -16.18 7.45
CA ARG A 184 -28.82 -16.97 7.22
C ARG A 184 -30.08 -16.32 7.81
N MET A 185 -29.96 -15.81 9.05
CA MET A 185 -31.06 -15.10 9.70
C MET A 185 -31.42 -13.80 8.98
N ALA A 186 -30.40 -13.04 8.60
CA ALA A 186 -30.56 -11.77 7.88
C ALA A 186 -31.24 -11.96 6.53
N LEU A 187 -30.83 -12.98 5.76
CA LEU A 187 -31.50 -13.30 4.50
C LEU A 187 -32.95 -13.79 4.71
N ALA A 188 -33.20 -14.58 5.74
CA ALA A 188 -34.55 -15.04 6.04
C ALA A 188 -35.48 -13.88 6.41
N LEU A 189 -35.03 -12.87 7.13
CA LEU A 189 -35.76 -11.65 7.43
C LEU A 189 -36.13 -10.84 6.17
N ASP A 190 -35.19 -10.66 5.26
CA ASP A 190 -35.38 -9.88 4.03
C ASP A 190 -36.06 -10.65 2.90
N CYS A 191 -36.16 -11.99 3.02
CA CYS A 191 -36.73 -12.87 2.02
C CYS A 191 -37.97 -13.63 2.59
N PRO A 192 -39.13 -12.98 2.71
CA PRO A 192 -40.35 -13.60 3.28
C PRO A 192 -40.69 -14.94 2.60
N GLY A 193 -40.86 -15.97 3.41
CA GLY A 193 -41.09 -17.35 2.97
C GLY A 193 -39.83 -18.23 2.97
N SER A 194 -38.65 -17.67 3.23
CA SER A 194 -37.42 -18.44 3.53
C SER A 194 -37.25 -18.60 5.02
N ARG A 195 -36.70 -19.73 5.44
CA ARG A 195 -36.28 -19.95 6.83
C ARG A 195 -34.76 -20.11 6.92
N PRO A 196 -34.12 -19.76 8.06
CA PRO A 196 -32.65 -19.85 8.17
C PRO A 196 -32.09 -21.25 7.87
N HIS A 197 -32.79 -22.31 8.18
CA HIS A 197 -32.37 -23.69 7.91
C HIS A 197 -32.43 -24.07 6.42
N ASP A 198 -33.30 -23.44 5.63
CA ASP A 198 -33.41 -23.69 4.18
C ASP A 198 -32.15 -23.16 3.44
N LEU A 199 -31.38 -22.26 4.08
CA LEU A 199 -30.19 -21.64 3.55
C LEU A 199 -28.88 -22.30 4.04
N SER A 200 -29.00 -23.40 4.83
CA SER A 200 -27.83 -24.03 5.46
C SER A 200 -26.81 -24.59 4.47
N ASP A 201 -27.24 -25.06 3.31
CA ASP A 201 -26.39 -25.61 2.26
C ASP A 201 -25.83 -24.54 1.31
N HIS A 202 -26.37 -23.33 1.39
CA HIS A 202 -25.97 -22.18 0.57
C HIS A 202 -25.04 -21.22 1.31
N LEU A 203 -25.32 -20.97 2.60
CA LEU A 203 -24.55 -20.06 3.45
C LEU A 203 -23.87 -20.88 4.54
N VAL A 204 -22.63 -21.25 4.30
CA VAL A 204 -21.91 -22.24 5.11
C VAL A 204 -20.80 -21.61 5.95
N HIS A 205 -20.54 -22.25 7.11
CA HIS A 205 -19.30 -22.03 7.85
C HIS A 205 -18.17 -22.85 7.19
N GLY A 206 -17.03 -22.22 6.90
CA GLY A 206 -15.89 -22.87 6.29
C GLY A 206 -14.76 -21.90 5.90
N ASP A 207 -13.64 -22.44 5.49
CA ASP A 207 -12.50 -21.64 4.99
C ASP A 207 -12.54 -21.57 3.44
N ALA A 208 -12.95 -20.42 2.89
CA ALA A 208 -13.04 -20.21 1.45
C ALA A 208 -11.71 -20.43 0.70
N LEU A 209 -10.56 -20.37 1.39
CA LEU A 209 -9.24 -20.63 0.80
C LEU A 209 -8.92 -22.14 0.75
N ALA A 210 -9.41 -22.92 1.69
CA ALA A 210 -9.11 -24.35 1.81
C ALA A 210 -10.24 -25.23 1.26
N ASP A 211 -11.48 -24.89 1.57
CA ASP A 211 -12.64 -25.73 1.35
C ASP A 211 -13.28 -25.53 -0.05
N PRO A 212 -14.05 -26.52 -0.54
CA PRO A 212 -14.98 -26.30 -1.65
C PRO A 212 -16.04 -25.28 -1.26
N LEU A 213 -16.41 -24.38 -2.18
CA LEU A 213 -17.51 -23.47 -1.95
C LEU A 213 -18.86 -24.17 -2.22
N PRO A 214 -19.96 -23.75 -1.54
CA PRO A 214 -21.29 -24.31 -1.75
C PRO A 214 -21.81 -24.07 -3.18
N GLY A 215 -22.65 -24.96 -3.69
CA GLY A 215 -23.26 -24.83 -5.01
C GLY A 215 -22.42 -25.39 -6.16
N PRO A 216 -22.51 -24.82 -7.38
CA PRO A 216 -22.00 -25.46 -8.61
C PRO A 216 -20.48 -25.34 -8.79
N GLY A 217 -19.76 -24.72 -7.85
CA GLY A 217 -18.30 -24.55 -7.91
C GLY A 217 -17.81 -23.46 -8.85
N ARG A 218 -18.66 -22.93 -9.75
CA ARG A 218 -18.41 -21.74 -10.57
C ARG A 218 -19.61 -20.80 -10.53
N TYR A 219 -19.34 -19.50 -10.63
CA TYR A 219 -20.34 -18.47 -10.39
C TYR A 219 -20.30 -17.39 -11.48
N HIS A 220 -21.47 -16.86 -11.81
CA HIS A 220 -21.62 -15.72 -12.71
C HIS A 220 -21.09 -14.44 -12.05
N VAL A 221 -21.33 -14.31 -10.74
CA VAL A 221 -20.93 -13.13 -9.97
C VAL A 221 -20.25 -13.56 -8.67
N VAL A 222 -19.08 -13.00 -8.41
CA VAL A 222 -18.37 -13.10 -7.14
C VAL A 222 -18.25 -11.70 -6.55
N VAL A 223 -18.71 -11.50 -5.32
CA VAL A 223 -18.62 -10.21 -4.62
C VAL A 223 -18.10 -10.43 -3.21
N GLY A 224 -17.49 -9.42 -2.62
CA GLY A 224 -17.07 -9.51 -1.23
C GLY A 224 -16.04 -8.47 -0.82
N ASN A 225 -15.82 -8.40 0.49
CA ASN A 225 -14.77 -7.66 1.15
C ASN A 225 -13.87 -8.65 1.92
N PRO A 226 -12.88 -9.26 1.27
CA PRO A 226 -12.02 -10.25 1.93
C PRO A 226 -11.17 -9.60 3.04
N PRO A 227 -10.71 -10.40 4.04
CA PRO A 227 -9.94 -9.90 5.16
C PRO A 227 -8.62 -9.25 4.70
N TRP A 228 -8.29 -8.07 5.29
CA TRP A 228 -7.14 -7.23 4.88
C TRP A 228 -5.85 -7.57 5.61
N GLU A 229 -5.89 -8.52 6.52
CA GLU A 229 -4.80 -8.91 7.40
C GLU A 229 -3.74 -9.73 6.66
N LYS A 230 -2.57 -9.79 7.30
CA LYS A 230 -1.51 -10.71 6.91
C LYS A 230 -1.87 -12.14 7.32
N ALA A 231 -1.49 -13.10 6.49
CA ALA A 231 -1.74 -14.51 6.78
C ALA A 231 -0.92 -15.06 7.96
N LYS A 232 0.17 -14.35 8.36
CA LYS A 232 1.00 -14.72 9.51
C LYS A 232 0.48 -14.13 10.82
N LEU A 233 0.68 -14.83 11.93
CA LEU A 233 0.44 -14.31 13.27
C LEU A 233 1.36 -13.10 13.52
N LEU A 234 0.78 -12.00 14.00
CA LEU A 234 1.52 -10.83 14.46
C LEU A 234 1.51 -10.78 15.98
N ASP A 235 2.70 -10.94 16.62
CA ASP A 235 2.84 -11.05 18.07
C ASP A 235 2.17 -9.89 18.81
N ALA A 236 2.38 -8.65 18.34
CA ALA A 236 1.79 -7.46 18.96
C ALA A 236 0.25 -7.50 18.97
N GLU A 237 -0.36 -8.01 17.91
CA GLU A 237 -1.81 -8.15 17.80
C GLU A 237 -2.33 -9.33 18.62
N TYR A 238 -1.59 -10.44 18.63
CA TYR A 238 -1.95 -11.60 19.45
C TYR A 238 -2.00 -11.25 20.93
N PHE A 239 -1.02 -10.49 21.42
CA PHE A 239 -0.94 -10.09 22.82
C PHE A 239 -1.76 -8.82 23.14
N ALA A 240 -2.32 -8.13 22.15
CA ALA A 240 -3.24 -7.02 22.40
C ALA A 240 -4.47 -7.51 23.20
N GLY A 241 -4.63 -6.99 24.42
CA GLY A 241 -5.67 -7.42 25.35
C GLY A 241 -5.39 -8.70 26.15
N ARG A 242 -4.22 -9.39 25.94
CA ARG A 242 -3.75 -10.52 26.75
C ARG A 242 -2.59 -10.14 27.65
N ASP A 243 -1.56 -9.51 27.08
CA ASP A 243 -0.39 -9.00 27.82
C ASP A 243 0.04 -7.66 27.25
N GLY A 244 -0.22 -6.59 28.00
CA GLY A 244 0.07 -5.22 27.58
C GLY A 244 1.57 -4.91 27.49
N ALA A 245 2.44 -5.62 28.23
CA ALA A 245 3.87 -5.42 28.17
C ALA A 245 4.45 -5.99 26.88
N VAL A 246 4.03 -7.20 26.50
CA VAL A 246 4.41 -7.83 25.22
C VAL A 246 3.86 -7.05 24.04
N ALA A 247 2.57 -6.68 24.08
CA ALA A 247 1.93 -5.94 22.98
C ALA A 247 2.60 -4.60 22.68
N LYS A 248 2.98 -3.85 23.74
CA LYS A 248 3.57 -2.50 23.66
C LYS A 248 5.10 -2.48 23.64
N ALA A 249 5.76 -3.64 23.53
CA ALA A 249 7.21 -3.71 23.51
C ALA A 249 7.81 -2.83 22.38
N VAL A 250 8.83 -2.06 22.74
CA VAL A 250 9.42 -1.00 21.88
C VAL A 250 10.04 -1.52 20.58
N ASN A 251 10.46 -2.79 20.54
CA ASN A 251 10.99 -3.44 19.34
C ASN A 251 10.78 -4.97 19.38
N ALA A 252 11.08 -5.64 18.26
CA ALA A 252 10.91 -7.07 18.11
C ALA A 252 11.81 -7.89 19.07
N ALA A 253 13.03 -7.46 19.32
CA ALA A 253 13.95 -8.15 20.23
C ALA A 253 13.44 -8.14 21.68
N ARG A 254 12.99 -6.97 22.17
CA ARG A 254 12.38 -6.85 23.50
C ARG A 254 11.09 -7.66 23.60
N ARG A 255 10.27 -7.66 22.55
CA ARG A 255 9.05 -8.48 22.49
C ARG A 255 9.38 -9.96 22.57
N GLY A 256 10.35 -10.44 21.79
CA GLY A 256 10.79 -11.83 21.83
C GLY A 256 11.29 -12.26 23.22
N ALA A 257 12.05 -11.39 23.91
CA ALA A 257 12.50 -11.65 25.28
C ALA A 257 11.33 -11.73 26.28
N LEU A 258 10.33 -10.85 26.14
CA LEU A 258 9.13 -10.90 26.99
C LEU A 258 8.31 -12.17 26.73
N ILE A 259 8.14 -12.57 25.46
CA ILE A 259 7.44 -13.82 25.10
C ILE A 259 8.16 -15.04 25.66
N ALA A 260 9.49 -15.10 25.56
CA ALA A 260 10.26 -16.18 26.16
C ALA A 260 10.10 -16.24 27.69
N GLY A 261 10.01 -15.09 28.37
CA GLY A 261 9.76 -15.03 29.81
C GLY A 261 8.38 -15.52 30.25
N LEU A 262 7.40 -15.60 29.34
CA LEU A 262 6.07 -16.14 29.64
C LEU A 262 6.11 -17.63 29.97
N GLU A 263 7.11 -18.40 29.55
CA GLU A 263 7.25 -19.82 29.90
C GLU A 263 7.35 -20.02 31.42
N GLU A 264 7.94 -19.07 32.13
CA GLU A 264 8.07 -19.09 33.58
C GLU A 264 6.93 -18.34 34.29
N SER A 265 6.51 -17.16 33.73
CA SER A 265 5.56 -16.28 34.43
C SER A 265 4.08 -16.61 34.15
N ASP A 266 3.74 -17.13 32.98
CA ASP A 266 2.38 -17.58 32.61
C ASP A 266 2.45 -18.71 31.57
N PRO A 267 2.71 -19.97 32.01
CA PRO A 267 2.84 -21.12 31.11
C PRO A 267 1.61 -21.38 30.25
N ALA A 268 0.40 -21.01 30.73
CA ALA A 268 -0.83 -21.23 29.98
C ALA A 268 -0.93 -20.29 28.77
N VAL A 269 -0.56 -19.02 28.94
CA VAL A 269 -0.50 -18.04 27.83
C VAL A 269 0.63 -18.40 26.87
N ALA A 270 1.80 -18.84 27.37
CA ALA A 270 2.91 -19.28 26.53
C ALA A 270 2.52 -20.46 25.64
N GLU A 271 1.82 -21.46 26.19
CA GLU A 271 1.35 -22.64 25.46
C GLU A 271 0.29 -22.29 24.43
N ALA A 272 -0.67 -21.42 24.79
CA ALA A 272 -1.69 -20.92 23.84
C ALA A 272 -1.08 -20.14 22.68
N TYR A 273 -0.06 -19.31 22.95
CA TYR A 273 0.68 -18.59 21.91
C TYR A 273 1.44 -19.56 21.00
N ARG A 274 2.14 -20.55 21.56
CA ARG A 274 2.91 -21.54 20.80
C ARG A 274 2.00 -22.29 19.83
N ARG A 275 0.84 -22.77 20.28
CA ARG A 275 -0.16 -23.41 19.41
C ARG A 275 -0.63 -22.50 18.28
N ALA A 276 -0.99 -21.25 18.60
CA ALA A 276 -1.42 -20.28 17.58
C ALA A 276 -0.31 -19.98 16.57
N ALA A 277 0.95 -19.90 17.00
CA ALA A 277 2.10 -19.69 16.13
C ALA A 277 2.35 -20.89 15.20
N ASP A 278 2.26 -22.12 15.74
CA ASP A 278 2.42 -23.36 14.97
C ASP A 278 1.32 -23.54 13.93
N GLU A 279 0.06 -23.26 14.29
CA GLU A 279 -1.08 -23.27 13.37
C GLU A 279 -0.91 -22.25 12.26
N SER A 280 -0.47 -21.02 12.61
CA SER A 280 -0.19 -19.97 11.64
C SER A 280 0.94 -20.39 10.69
N ALA A 281 2.02 -20.95 11.22
CA ALA A 281 3.14 -21.44 10.42
C ALA A 281 2.72 -22.61 9.49
N ALA A 282 1.88 -23.52 9.97
CA ALA A 282 1.35 -24.63 9.18
C ALA A 282 0.47 -24.12 8.02
N ARG A 283 -0.43 -23.15 8.27
CA ARG A 283 -1.23 -22.49 7.23
C ARG A 283 -0.35 -21.79 6.20
N MET A 284 0.68 -21.07 6.64
CA MET A 284 1.61 -20.40 5.73
C MET A 284 2.36 -21.38 4.83
N ARG A 285 2.80 -22.53 5.37
CA ARG A 285 3.40 -23.61 4.56
C ARG A 285 2.39 -24.13 3.52
N TRP A 286 1.16 -24.41 3.96
CA TRP A 286 0.12 -24.90 3.07
C TRP A 286 -0.18 -23.93 1.93
N TYR A 287 -0.33 -22.62 2.18
CA TYR A 287 -0.53 -21.63 1.12
C TYR A 287 0.60 -21.67 0.07
N ARG A 288 1.85 -21.88 0.50
CA ARG A 288 3.03 -21.92 -0.38
C ARG A 288 3.19 -23.23 -1.14
N GLU A 289 2.85 -24.35 -0.53
CA GLU A 289 3.18 -25.69 -1.01
C GLU A 289 2.00 -26.40 -1.67
N SER A 290 0.76 -25.98 -1.44
CA SER A 290 -0.44 -26.61 -2.01
C SER A 290 -0.57 -26.48 -3.53
N GLY A 291 0.20 -25.59 -4.17
CA GLY A 291 0.08 -25.26 -5.58
C GLY A 291 -1.19 -24.47 -5.95
N ARG A 292 -2.04 -24.15 -4.99
CA ARG A 292 -3.30 -23.39 -5.22
C ARG A 292 -3.09 -21.91 -5.42
N TYR A 293 -2.00 -21.34 -4.86
CA TYR A 293 -1.75 -19.90 -4.79
C TYR A 293 -0.38 -19.52 -5.37
N PRO A 294 -0.03 -19.91 -6.60
CA PRO A 294 1.29 -19.64 -7.18
C PRO A 294 1.56 -18.15 -7.42
N LEU A 295 0.51 -17.32 -7.47
CA LEU A 295 0.63 -15.88 -7.77
C LEU A 295 0.70 -15.02 -6.50
N SER A 296 0.08 -15.44 -5.37
CA SER A 296 -0.10 -14.60 -4.18
C SER A 296 0.58 -15.12 -2.90
N SER A 297 1.12 -16.35 -2.90
CA SER A 297 1.74 -16.96 -1.71
C SER A 297 3.21 -16.61 -1.50
N ALA A 298 3.83 -15.81 -2.36
CA ALA A 298 5.24 -15.42 -2.25
C ALA A 298 5.43 -14.22 -1.30
N GLY A 299 6.56 -14.22 -0.59
CA GLY A 299 6.92 -13.09 0.29
C GLY A 299 6.05 -12.98 1.55
N ASP A 300 5.63 -11.75 1.87
CA ASP A 300 4.75 -11.44 3.00
C ASP A 300 3.29 -11.57 2.52
N VAL A 301 2.66 -12.69 2.85
CA VAL A 301 1.35 -13.09 2.29
C VAL A 301 0.21 -12.32 2.98
N ASN A 302 -0.68 -11.75 2.17
CA ASN A 302 -1.91 -11.09 2.62
C ASN A 302 -3.13 -11.95 2.25
N LEU A 303 -4.10 -12.08 3.16
CA LEU A 303 -5.28 -12.91 2.95
C LEU A 303 -6.12 -12.43 1.76
N TYR A 304 -6.32 -11.11 1.60
CA TYR A 304 -7.07 -10.57 0.47
C TYR A 304 -6.48 -10.98 -0.90
N ALA A 305 -5.14 -11.09 -0.98
CA ALA A 305 -4.48 -11.46 -2.23
C ALA A 305 -4.72 -12.94 -2.58
N LEU A 306 -4.73 -13.83 -1.56
CA LEU A 306 -5.10 -15.23 -1.73
C LEU A 306 -6.56 -15.37 -2.20
N VAL A 307 -7.48 -14.59 -1.59
CA VAL A 307 -8.90 -14.58 -1.99
C VAL A 307 -9.06 -14.09 -3.43
N VAL A 308 -8.37 -13.01 -3.83
CA VAL A 308 -8.39 -12.52 -5.23
C VAL A 308 -7.92 -13.61 -6.19
N GLU A 309 -6.84 -14.33 -5.87
CA GLU A 309 -6.38 -15.44 -6.71
C GLU A 309 -7.40 -16.58 -6.74
N ARG A 310 -7.98 -16.95 -5.60
CA ARG A 310 -9.04 -17.97 -5.50
C ARG A 310 -10.24 -17.63 -6.40
N VAL A 311 -10.69 -16.38 -6.37
CA VAL A 311 -11.83 -15.88 -7.15
C VAL A 311 -11.61 -16.06 -8.65
N LEU A 312 -10.37 -15.99 -9.16
CA LEU A 312 -10.09 -16.24 -10.57
C LEU A 312 -10.50 -17.65 -11.02
N GLY A 313 -10.41 -18.63 -10.14
CA GLY A 313 -10.84 -20.02 -10.39
C GLY A 313 -12.34 -20.26 -10.18
N LEU A 314 -13.00 -19.39 -9.42
CA LEU A 314 -14.43 -19.50 -9.09
C LEU A 314 -15.34 -18.89 -10.17
N LEU A 315 -14.82 -17.96 -10.98
CA LEU A 315 -15.61 -17.30 -12.02
C LEU A 315 -15.93 -18.23 -13.18
N GLU A 316 -17.18 -18.18 -13.62
CA GLU A 316 -17.55 -18.65 -14.96
C GLU A 316 -16.72 -17.94 -16.02
N PRO A 317 -16.52 -18.54 -17.22
CA PRO A 317 -15.72 -17.89 -18.27
C PRO A 317 -16.16 -16.44 -18.58
N ARG A 318 -17.47 -16.16 -18.56
CA ARG A 318 -18.04 -14.82 -18.76
C ARG A 318 -18.43 -14.13 -17.45
N GLY A 319 -18.07 -14.68 -16.29
CA GLY A 319 -18.37 -14.15 -14.98
C GLY A 319 -17.68 -12.80 -14.70
N LEU A 320 -18.15 -12.11 -13.67
CA LEU A 320 -17.57 -10.89 -13.14
C LEU A 320 -17.36 -11.02 -11.63
N ALA A 321 -16.25 -10.46 -11.15
CA ALA A 321 -16.06 -10.25 -9.71
C ALA A 321 -15.97 -8.76 -9.37
N GLY A 322 -16.57 -8.40 -8.24
CA GLY A 322 -16.45 -7.09 -7.59
C GLY A 322 -15.92 -7.25 -6.18
N LEU A 323 -14.69 -6.87 -5.94
CA LEU A 323 -14.00 -7.07 -4.66
C LEU A 323 -13.53 -5.75 -4.06
N LEU A 324 -13.67 -5.62 -2.74
CA LEU A 324 -13.15 -4.51 -1.97
C LEU A 324 -11.85 -4.97 -1.31
N VAL A 325 -10.71 -4.41 -1.73
CA VAL A 325 -9.39 -4.85 -1.26
C VAL A 325 -8.46 -3.66 -0.99
N PRO A 326 -7.41 -3.80 -0.17
CA PRO A 326 -6.37 -2.80 -0.06
C PRO A 326 -5.74 -2.46 -1.42
N SER A 327 -5.46 -1.17 -1.67
CA SER A 327 -4.85 -0.71 -2.93
C SER A 327 -3.44 -1.28 -3.16
N GLY A 328 -2.84 -1.85 -2.12
CA GLY A 328 -1.61 -2.63 -2.21
C GLY A 328 -1.67 -3.78 -3.23
N ILE A 329 -2.87 -4.25 -3.60
CA ILE A 329 -3.04 -5.25 -4.67
C ILE A 329 -2.37 -4.79 -5.98
N ALA A 330 -2.45 -3.50 -6.31
CA ALA A 330 -1.91 -2.91 -7.54
C ALA A 330 -0.55 -2.23 -7.37
N THR A 331 -0.12 -1.96 -6.15
CA THR A 331 1.01 -1.08 -5.89
C THR A 331 2.16 -1.76 -5.13
N ASP A 332 1.88 -2.82 -4.38
CA ASP A 332 2.88 -3.48 -3.54
C ASP A 332 3.67 -4.54 -4.32
N HIS A 333 4.93 -4.71 -3.95
CA HIS A 333 5.79 -5.71 -4.58
C HIS A 333 5.31 -7.15 -4.33
N ASN A 334 4.78 -7.44 -3.14
CA ASN A 334 4.34 -8.79 -2.77
C ASN A 334 3.16 -9.29 -3.62
N THR A 335 2.33 -8.38 -4.12
CA THR A 335 1.17 -8.68 -4.98
C THR A 335 1.47 -8.55 -6.48
N SER A 336 2.68 -8.14 -6.86
CA SER A 336 3.06 -7.84 -8.25
C SER A 336 2.88 -9.01 -9.21
N ARG A 337 3.10 -10.26 -8.76
CA ARG A 337 2.87 -11.46 -9.58
C ARG A 337 1.41 -11.63 -9.92
N LEU A 338 0.53 -11.50 -8.93
CA LEU A 338 -0.91 -11.60 -9.09
C LEU A 338 -1.44 -10.45 -9.95
N PHE A 339 -1.08 -9.21 -9.60
CA PHE A 339 -1.53 -8.04 -10.35
C PHE A 339 -1.03 -8.06 -11.80
N GLY A 340 0.24 -8.39 -12.02
CA GLY A 340 0.80 -8.56 -13.36
C GLY A 340 0.12 -9.66 -14.17
N HIS A 341 -0.36 -10.74 -13.52
CA HIS A 341 -1.19 -11.76 -14.19
C HIS A 341 -2.54 -11.16 -14.61
N LEU A 342 -3.23 -10.42 -13.75
CA LEU A 342 -4.51 -9.78 -14.07
C LEU A 342 -4.39 -8.82 -15.26
N VAL A 343 -3.31 -8.03 -15.30
CA VAL A 343 -3.03 -7.08 -16.39
C VAL A 343 -2.73 -7.83 -17.69
N ARG A 344 -1.77 -8.78 -17.68
CA ARG A 344 -1.37 -9.51 -18.91
C ARG A 344 -2.48 -10.36 -19.52
N THR A 345 -3.34 -10.94 -18.68
CA THR A 345 -4.46 -11.78 -19.16
C THR A 345 -5.70 -10.98 -19.52
N GLY A 346 -5.69 -9.64 -19.33
CA GLY A 346 -6.85 -8.78 -19.60
C GLY A 346 -8.04 -9.03 -18.65
N ARG A 347 -7.80 -9.71 -17.52
CA ARG A 347 -8.85 -10.00 -16.54
C ARG A 347 -9.14 -8.83 -15.61
N LEU A 348 -8.25 -7.84 -15.52
CA LEU A 348 -8.51 -6.57 -14.83
C LEU A 348 -9.45 -5.71 -15.70
N HIS A 349 -10.61 -5.35 -15.20
CA HIS A 349 -11.57 -4.48 -15.88
C HIS A 349 -11.58 -3.06 -15.34
N GLU A 350 -11.56 -2.91 -14.02
CA GLU A 350 -11.57 -1.61 -13.36
C GLU A 350 -10.90 -1.68 -11.99
N LEU A 351 -10.19 -0.61 -11.63
CA LEU A 351 -9.64 -0.36 -10.31
C LEU A 351 -9.93 1.08 -9.89
N LEU A 352 -10.76 1.26 -8.87
CA LEU A 352 -11.08 2.56 -8.29
C LEU A 352 -10.51 2.64 -6.89
N ASP A 353 -9.47 3.44 -6.71
CA ASP A 353 -8.74 3.57 -5.46
C ASP A 353 -9.26 4.74 -4.62
N PHE A 354 -9.50 4.48 -3.34
CA PHE A 354 -10.03 5.41 -2.35
C PHE A 354 -9.05 5.64 -1.21
N GLU A 355 -9.08 6.84 -0.66
CA GLU A 355 -8.41 7.19 0.60
C GLU A 355 -9.42 7.07 1.76
N ASN A 356 -9.01 6.43 2.88
CA ASN A 356 -9.90 6.30 4.05
C ASN A 356 -10.00 7.60 4.89
N ARG A 357 -9.67 8.74 4.32
CA ARG A 357 -9.71 10.05 5.02
C ARG A 357 -11.09 10.42 5.53
N ASP A 358 -12.12 10.06 4.76
CA ASP A 358 -13.53 10.30 5.09
C ASP A 358 -14.07 9.33 6.16
N GLY A 359 -13.25 8.38 6.63
CA GLY A 359 -13.62 7.43 7.67
C GLY A 359 -14.63 6.38 7.22
N ALA A 360 -14.58 5.96 5.93
CA ALA A 360 -15.38 4.86 5.42
C ALA A 360 -15.23 3.60 6.29
N PHE A 361 -14.02 3.36 6.80
CA PHE A 361 -13.68 2.34 7.79
C PHE A 361 -13.11 3.01 9.05
N PRO A 362 -13.94 3.24 10.10
CA PRO A 362 -13.53 4.00 11.29
C PRO A 362 -12.35 3.38 12.05
N ASP A 363 -12.28 2.04 12.08
CA ASP A 363 -11.25 1.29 12.81
C ASP A 363 -9.96 1.07 12.00
N VAL A 364 -9.94 1.50 10.75
CA VAL A 364 -8.79 1.42 9.86
C VAL A 364 -8.08 2.78 9.82
N HIS A 365 -6.75 2.76 9.83
CA HIS A 365 -5.96 4.00 9.80
C HIS A 365 -6.38 4.88 8.62
N ARG A 366 -6.50 6.20 8.83
CA ARG A 366 -6.99 7.16 7.82
C ARG A 366 -6.12 7.25 6.57
N GLU A 367 -4.85 6.89 6.65
CA GLU A 367 -3.95 6.83 5.49
C GLU A 367 -4.03 5.50 4.73
N GLN A 368 -4.77 4.50 5.25
CA GLN A 368 -4.98 3.24 4.54
C GLN A 368 -5.80 3.50 3.28
N ARG A 369 -5.32 2.96 2.17
CA ARG A 369 -5.99 3.04 0.87
C ARG A 369 -6.62 1.70 0.54
N PHE A 370 -7.79 1.75 -0.07
CA PHE A 370 -8.52 0.58 -0.54
C PHE A 370 -9.07 0.82 -1.94
N CYS A 371 -9.39 -0.23 -2.67
CA CYS A 371 -9.92 -0.10 -4.02
C CYS A 371 -11.12 -1.03 -4.26
N LEU A 372 -12.00 -0.57 -5.14
CA LEU A 372 -12.99 -1.40 -5.80
C LEU A 372 -12.31 -2.05 -7.00
N LEU A 373 -12.18 -3.36 -6.97
CA LEU A 373 -11.52 -4.16 -8.00
C LEU A 373 -12.57 -4.95 -8.78
N THR A 374 -12.68 -4.70 -10.09
CA THR A 374 -13.57 -5.45 -10.98
C THR A 374 -12.75 -6.36 -11.88
N LEU A 375 -13.04 -7.66 -11.83
CA LEU A 375 -12.35 -8.69 -12.59
C LEU A 375 -13.29 -9.44 -13.51
N GLY A 376 -12.76 -9.88 -14.67
CA GLY A 376 -13.47 -10.75 -15.60
C GLY A 376 -13.05 -12.23 -15.50
N GLY A 377 -13.95 -13.13 -15.84
CA GLY A 377 -13.65 -14.53 -16.11
C GLY A 377 -12.72 -14.69 -17.34
N ALA A 378 -12.20 -15.90 -17.56
CA ALA A 378 -11.22 -16.16 -18.63
C ALA A 378 -11.74 -15.89 -20.05
N GLY A 379 -13.05 -15.96 -20.26
CA GLY A 379 -13.73 -15.62 -21.53
C GLY A 379 -14.27 -14.18 -21.60
N ARG A 380 -13.98 -13.34 -20.60
CA ARG A 380 -14.41 -11.95 -20.52
C ARG A 380 -13.20 -11.05 -20.24
N THR A 381 -12.29 -11.02 -21.19
CA THR A 381 -11.05 -10.24 -21.11
C THR A 381 -11.21 -8.87 -21.77
N ARG A 382 -10.37 -7.90 -21.40
CA ARG A 382 -10.31 -6.57 -21.98
C ARG A 382 -8.88 -6.21 -22.35
N GLY A 383 -8.69 -5.58 -23.52
CA GLY A 383 -7.39 -5.05 -23.96
C GLY A 383 -6.97 -3.80 -23.20
N ARG A 384 -7.93 -3.09 -22.59
CA ARG A 384 -7.72 -1.90 -21.74
C ARG A 384 -8.58 -2.03 -20.50
N PHE A 385 -8.09 -1.51 -19.39
CA PHE A 385 -8.84 -1.42 -18.14
C PHE A 385 -8.96 0.04 -17.69
N ARG A 386 -9.92 0.29 -16.82
CA ARG A 386 -10.16 1.62 -16.26
C ARG A 386 -9.56 1.73 -14.88
N CYS A 387 -8.93 2.86 -14.55
CA CYS A 387 -8.45 3.11 -13.20
C CYS A 387 -8.59 4.58 -12.80
N ALA A 388 -8.81 4.82 -11.50
CA ALA A 388 -8.77 6.14 -10.89
C ALA A 388 -8.17 6.01 -9.49
N PHE A 389 -7.37 7.01 -9.09
CA PHE A 389 -6.66 7.01 -7.81
C PHE A 389 -7.00 8.24 -6.97
N GLY A 390 -6.93 8.08 -5.64
CA GLY A 390 -7.14 9.16 -4.68
C GLY A 390 -8.58 9.68 -4.70
N LEU A 391 -9.54 8.77 -4.87
CA LEU A 391 -10.96 9.09 -4.78
C LEU A 391 -11.38 9.28 -3.32
N SER A 392 -12.36 10.13 -3.11
CA SER A 392 -13.20 10.21 -1.92
C SER A 392 -14.64 9.89 -2.30
N ARG A 393 -15.52 9.69 -1.33
CA ARG A 393 -16.94 9.49 -1.61
C ARG A 393 -17.52 10.64 -2.46
N ALA A 394 -17.14 11.87 -2.13
CA ALA A 394 -17.60 13.07 -2.85
C ALA A 394 -17.06 13.16 -4.29
N THR A 395 -15.80 12.74 -4.53
CA THR A 395 -15.16 12.87 -5.85
C THR A 395 -15.37 11.67 -6.76
N ALA A 396 -15.83 10.54 -6.25
CA ALA A 396 -16.04 9.31 -7.04
C ALA A 396 -17.05 9.48 -8.18
N ALA A 397 -18.05 10.35 -8.01
CA ALA A 397 -19.06 10.63 -9.02
C ALA A 397 -18.57 11.57 -10.13
N CYS A 398 -17.55 12.39 -9.86
CA CYS A 398 -17.09 13.46 -10.76
C CYS A 398 -15.82 13.11 -11.54
N ARG A 399 -15.05 12.10 -11.12
CA ARG A 399 -13.82 11.69 -11.79
C ARG A 399 -14.08 10.63 -12.86
N HIS A 400 -13.64 10.91 -14.08
CA HIS A 400 -13.59 9.92 -15.14
C HIS A 400 -12.35 9.03 -14.95
N PRO A 401 -12.51 7.70 -14.87
CA PRO A 401 -11.38 6.78 -14.82
C PRO A 401 -10.51 6.89 -16.08
N LEU A 402 -9.19 6.75 -15.91
CA LEU A 402 -8.25 6.64 -17.01
C LEU A 402 -8.36 5.27 -17.66
N GLU A 403 -8.25 5.18 -18.98
CA GLU A 403 -8.11 3.91 -19.69
C GLU A 403 -6.64 3.62 -19.98
N ILE A 404 -6.16 2.50 -19.47
CA ILE A 404 -4.76 2.08 -19.57
C ILE A 404 -4.69 0.70 -20.22
N ASP A 405 -3.71 0.50 -21.10
CA ASP A 405 -3.38 -0.80 -21.68
C ASP A 405 -2.19 -1.47 -20.97
N PRO A 406 -2.04 -2.79 -21.11
CA PRO A 406 -0.94 -3.54 -20.52
C PRO A 406 0.46 -3.08 -20.96
N GLU A 407 0.61 -2.57 -22.18
CA GLU A 407 1.89 -2.09 -22.71
C GLU A 407 2.35 -0.82 -21.99
N THR A 408 1.42 0.08 -21.72
CA THR A 408 1.66 1.27 -20.89
C THR A 408 2.13 0.87 -19.49
N VAL A 409 1.45 -0.09 -18.85
CA VAL A 409 1.88 -0.58 -17.53
C VAL A 409 3.29 -1.19 -17.59
N ALA A 410 3.58 -2.00 -18.62
CA ALA A 410 4.89 -2.61 -18.81
C ALA A 410 5.99 -1.57 -19.10
N ARG A 411 5.66 -0.47 -19.78
CA ARG A 411 6.60 0.65 -20.00
C ARG A 411 6.93 1.37 -18.70
N LEU A 412 5.92 1.65 -17.89
CA LEU A 412 6.08 2.37 -16.62
C LEU A 412 6.77 1.50 -15.55
N ASN A 413 6.39 0.22 -15.44
CA ASN A 413 6.89 -0.70 -14.42
C ASN A 413 7.18 -2.10 -15.01
N PRO A 414 8.26 -2.26 -15.80
CA PRO A 414 8.49 -3.45 -16.61
C PRO A 414 8.71 -4.74 -15.80
N ARG A 415 9.17 -4.63 -14.56
CA ARG A 415 9.47 -5.81 -13.72
C ARG A 415 8.32 -6.24 -12.83
N THR A 416 7.50 -5.29 -12.39
CA THR A 416 6.44 -5.57 -11.41
C THR A 416 5.04 -5.50 -12.00
N LEU A 417 4.87 -4.76 -13.09
CA LEU A 417 3.58 -4.41 -13.68
C LEU A 417 2.62 -3.71 -12.68
N ASN A 418 3.14 -3.15 -11.62
CA ASN A 418 2.36 -2.37 -10.67
C ASN A 418 1.92 -1.05 -11.28
N LEU A 419 0.80 -0.51 -10.80
CA LEU A 419 0.34 0.80 -11.24
C LEU A 419 0.97 1.92 -10.41
N PRO A 420 1.43 2.99 -11.04
CA PRO A 420 1.68 4.24 -10.33
C PRO A 420 0.34 4.88 -9.91
N LEU A 421 0.39 5.78 -8.92
CA LEU A 421 -0.77 6.52 -8.44
C LEU A 421 -1.09 7.68 -9.40
N LEU A 422 -1.88 7.40 -10.42
CA LEU A 422 -2.25 8.36 -11.46
C LEU A 422 -3.51 9.14 -11.05
N ARG A 423 -3.38 10.41 -10.76
CA ARG A 423 -4.49 11.28 -10.37
C ARG A 423 -5.17 11.97 -11.55
N SER A 424 -4.49 12.03 -12.70
CA SER A 424 -4.97 12.70 -13.92
C SER A 424 -4.37 12.09 -15.17
N SER A 425 -4.91 12.45 -16.34
CA SER A 425 -4.32 12.14 -17.63
C SER A 425 -2.97 12.83 -17.85
N ALA A 426 -2.77 14.00 -17.24
CA ALA A 426 -1.48 14.70 -17.28
C ALA A 426 -0.39 13.89 -16.57
N ASP A 427 -0.69 13.27 -15.39
CA ASP A 427 0.27 12.37 -14.73
C ASP A 427 0.69 11.24 -15.66
N LEU A 428 -0.27 10.58 -16.31
CA LEU A 428 0.02 9.50 -17.25
C LEU A 428 0.90 9.97 -18.41
N ALA A 429 0.55 11.09 -19.04
CA ALA A 429 1.30 11.63 -20.15
C ALA A 429 2.76 12.00 -19.78
N ILE A 430 2.95 12.63 -18.63
CA ILE A 430 4.28 12.99 -18.11
C ILE A 430 5.11 11.74 -17.82
N LEU A 431 4.54 10.76 -17.11
CA LEU A 431 5.24 9.51 -16.79
C LEU A 431 5.60 8.74 -18.07
N GLU A 432 4.70 8.64 -19.03
CA GLU A 432 4.99 8.01 -20.34
C GLU A 432 6.08 8.75 -21.10
N GLN A 433 6.06 10.10 -21.11
CA GLN A 433 7.09 10.91 -21.74
C GLN A 433 8.46 10.65 -21.12
N MET A 434 8.56 10.66 -19.78
CA MET A 434 9.81 10.44 -19.09
C MET A 434 10.37 9.03 -19.33
N HIS A 435 9.51 7.99 -19.34
CA HIS A 435 9.93 6.61 -19.61
C HIS A 435 10.22 6.34 -21.11
N ARG A 436 9.72 7.18 -22.00
CA ARG A 436 10.06 7.13 -23.44
C ARG A 436 11.46 7.69 -23.71
N VAL A 437 11.84 8.74 -22.98
CA VAL A 437 13.10 9.45 -23.17
C VAL A 437 14.25 8.79 -22.41
N ALA A 438 13.98 8.24 -21.22
CA ALA A 438 14.98 7.57 -20.39
C ALA A 438 14.53 6.14 -20.06
N PRO A 439 15.40 5.13 -20.24
CA PRO A 439 15.07 3.75 -19.89
C PRO A 439 14.98 3.58 -18.37
N PRO A 440 14.35 2.49 -17.88
CA PRO A 440 14.45 2.09 -16.49
C PRO A 440 15.92 1.93 -16.07
N CYS A 441 16.24 2.35 -14.86
CA CYS A 441 17.61 2.31 -14.30
C CYS A 441 18.27 0.93 -14.45
N THR A 442 17.47 -0.16 -14.29
CA THR A 442 17.87 -1.51 -14.68
C THR A 442 16.76 -2.15 -15.53
N PRO A 443 16.92 -2.23 -16.86
CA PRO A 443 15.95 -2.85 -17.76
C PRO A 443 15.65 -4.31 -17.40
N ALA A 444 14.45 -4.80 -17.74
CA ALA A 444 14.01 -6.15 -17.39
C ALA A 444 14.89 -7.23 -18.05
N ASP A 445 15.23 -7.02 -19.32
CA ASP A 445 15.95 -7.97 -20.17
C ASP A 445 17.45 -7.65 -20.31
N GLY A 446 17.95 -6.68 -19.50
CA GLY A 446 19.35 -6.26 -19.52
C GLY A 446 20.19 -6.86 -18.39
N PRO A 447 21.48 -6.50 -18.31
CA PRO A 447 22.36 -6.86 -17.20
C PRO A 447 21.75 -6.50 -15.84
N SER A 448 22.02 -7.27 -14.81
CA SER A 448 21.41 -7.11 -13.48
C SER A 448 21.61 -5.70 -12.87
N GLY A 449 22.69 -5.00 -13.24
CA GLY A 449 23.01 -3.63 -12.83
C GLY A 449 22.60 -2.54 -13.83
N GLY A 450 22.02 -2.89 -14.97
CA GLY A 450 21.72 -1.96 -16.07
C GLY A 450 22.98 -1.37 -16.70
N ALA A 451 22.85 -0.30 -17.52
CA ALA A 451 23.95 0.39 -18.16
C ALA A 451 24.94 1.01 -17.14
N TRP A 452 24.49 1.32 -15.93
CA TRP A 452 25.30 1.86 -14.84
C TRP A 452 26.10 0.81 -14.07
N GLY A 453 25.86 -0.51 -14.28
CA GLY A 453 26.46 -1.57 -13.48
C GLY A 453 26.09 -1.50 -12.00
N LEU A 454 24.87 -1.07 -11.67
CA LEU A 454 24.46 -0.79 -10.30
C LEU A 454 24.41 -2.02 -9.43
N ARG A 455 24.99 -1.90 -8.25
CA ARG A 455 24.86 -2.84 -7.14
C ARG A 455 24.20 -2.13 -5.95
N TYR A 456 23.05 -2.64 -5.53
CA TYR A 456 22.34 -2.16 -4.35
C TYR A 456 22.88 -2.85 -3.10
N VAL A 457 23.27 -2.08 -2.09
CA VAL A 457 23.89 -2.61 -0.88
C VAL A 457 23.20 -2.07 0.37
N ARG A 458 22.81 -2.98 1.26
CA ARG A 458 22.48 -2.70 2.67
C ARG A 458 23.64 -3.23 3.52
N MET A 459 24.40 -2.33 4.14
CA MET A 459 25.60 -2.77 4.87
C MET A 459 25.25 -3.41 6.21
N PHE A 460 24.43 -2.75 7.03
CA PHE A 460 24.06 -3.23 8.36
C PHE A 460 22.55 -3.19 8.54
N ASP A 461 21.99 -4.23 9.17
CA ASP A 461 20.59 -4.28 9.58
C ASP A 461 20.50 -3.86 11.06
N MET A 462 19.72 -2.81 11.35
CA MET A 462 19.62 -2.22 12.69
C MET A 462 19.13 -3.20 13.77
N SER A 463 18.47 -4.29 13.38
CA SER A 463 17.97 -5.31 14.32
C SER A 463 18.89 -6.52 14.39
N ARG A 464 19.37 -7.04 13.25
CA ARG A 464 20.15 -8.27 13.18
C ARG A 464 21.60 -8.07 13.60
N ASP A 465 22.16 -6.90 13.26
CA ASP A 465 23.56 -6.59 13.52
C ASP A 465 23.76 -5.75 14.79
N SER A 466 22.72 -5.61 15.63
CA SER A 466 22.75 -4.74 16.82
C SER A 466 23.86 -5.07 17.83
N ALA A 467 24.33 -6.30 17.86
CA ALA A 467 25.46 -6.71 18.68
C ALA A 467 26.82 -6.10 18.27
N LEU A 468 26.91 -5.56 17.06
CA LEU A 468 28.10 -4.88 16.53
C LEU A 468 28.10 -3.37 16.77
N PHE A 469 27.03 -2.83 17.35
CA PHE A 469 26.82 -1.38 17.47
C PHE A 469 27.29 -0.87 18.83
N GLU A 470 28.27 0.01 18.78
CA GLU A 470 28.85 0.71 19.94
C GLU A 470 28.23 2.12 20.04
N SER A 471 27.97 2.61 21.26
CA SER A 471 27.38 3.95 21.49
C SER A 471 28.45 5.07 21.48
N GLU A 472 29.72 4.71 21.59
CA GLU A 472 30.85 5.64 21.66
C GLU A 472 31.89 5.31 20.59
N GLU A 473 32.64 6.31 20.18
CA GLU A 473 33.76 6.13 19.26
C GLU A 473 34.93 5.42 19.98
N THR A 474 35.43 4.39 19.34
CA THR A 474 36.60 3.63 19.80
C THR A 474 37.67 3.63 18.71
N GLU A 475 38.95 3.39 19.09
CA GLU A 475 40.01 3.25 18.12
C GLU A 475 39.71 2.12 17.14
N GLY A 476 39.75 2.39 15.85
CA GLY A 476 39.42 1.42 14.81
C GLY A 476 37.94 1.27 14.52
N SER A 477 37.07 2.12 15.09
CA SER A 477 35.65 2.17 14.71
C SER A 477 35.37 3.05 13.49
N ALA A 478 34.22 2.88 12.88
CA ALA A 478 33.69 3.72 11.79
C ALA A 478 32.28 4.21 12.16
N PRO A 479 31.93 5.47 11.83
CA PRO A 479 30.61 6.01 12.11
C PRO A 479 29.53 5.27 11.30
N LEU A 480 28.41 4.92 11.96
CA LEU A 480 27.25 4.27 11.33
C LEU A 480 26.23 5.33 10.92
N TYR A 481 26.16 5.65 9.64
CA TYR A 481 25.23 6.61 9.08
C TYR A 481 23.82 6.00 8.95
N GLU A 482 22.82 6.76 9.33
CA GLU A 482 21.39 6.44 9.19
C GLU A 482 20.71 7.38 8.17
N GLY A 483 19.57 6.98 7.61
CA GLY A 483 18.87 7.75 6.59
C GLY A 483 18.61 9.21 6.96
N LYS A 484 18.29 9.50 8.24
CA LYS A 484 18.04 10.87 8.71
C LYS A 484 19.26 11.80 8.68
N MET A 485 20.46 11.26 8.63
CA MET A 485 21.70 12.05 8.64
C MET A 485 21.97 12.75 7.31
N ILE A 486 21.37 12.32 6.22
CA ILE A 486 21.55 12.93 4.89
C ILE A 486 20.33 13.72 4.43
N TYR A 487 20.56 14.69 3.53
CA TYR A 487 19.54 15.33 2.69
C TYR A 487 20.09 15.49 1.27
N LEU A 488 19.35 16.13 0.36
CA LEU A 488 19.78 16.31 -1.04
C LEU A 488 21.19 16.93 -1.11
N TYR A 489 22.17 16.17 -1.63
CA TYR A 489 23.57 16.54 -1.75
C TYR A 489 24.29 16.90 -0.43
N ASP A 490 23.71 16.55 0.72
CA ASP A 490 24.25 16.94 2.03
C ASP A 490 24.31 15.72 2.96
N HIS A 491 25.51 15.26 3.28
CA HIS A 491 25.77 14.16 4.20
C HIS A 491 25.82 14.60 5.68
N ARG A 492 25.66 15.89 5.95
CA ARG A 492 25.71 16.51 7.27
C ARG A 492 24.37 17.12 7.69
N HIS A 493 23.26 16.56 7.21
CA HIS A 493 21.93 17.15 7.43
C HIS A 493 21.48 17.07 8.88
N ALA A 494 21.72 15.95 9.57
CA ALA A 494 21.33 15.77 10.96
C ALA A 494 22.37 14.93 11.72
N ALA A 495 22.46 15.16 13.02
CA ALA A 495 23.27 14.38 13.97
C ALA A 495 22.38 13.58 14.92
N ALA A 496 22.91 12.56 15.57
CA ALA A 496 22.23 11.86 16.65
C ALA A 496 22.07 12.79 17.87
N ARG A 497 21.00 12.60 18.63
CA ARG A 497 20.82 13.28 19.91
C ARG A 497 21.75 12.70 20.98
N THR A 498 22.22 13.55 21.87
CA THR A 498 22.91 13.13 23.09
C THR A 498 21.96 12.33 24.00
N THR A 499 22.51 11.65 24.99
CA THR A 499 21.71 10.84 25.95
C THR A 499 20.72 11.70 26.73
N ASP A 500 21.11 12.91 27.12
CA ASP A 500 20.29 13.86 27.87
C ASP A 500 19.16 14.44 27.02
N GLU A 501 19.39 14.70 25.74
CA GLU A 501 18.39 15.17 24.80
C GLU A 501 17.38 14.07 24.42
N ARG A 502 17.77 12.80 24.48
CA ARG A 502 16.86 11.64 24.21
C ARG A 502 15.78 11.49 25.28
N ALA A 503 16.11 11.84 26.53
CA ALA A 503 15.15 11.81 27.64
C ALA A 503 14.01 12.85 27.45
N GLN A 504 14.21 13.87 26.64
CA GLN A 504 13.27 14.98 26.44
C GLN A 504 12.51 14.94 25.11
N SER A 505 12.86 14.03 24.18
CA SER A 505 12.23 14.00 22.84
C SER A 505 12.16 12.60 22.24
N THR A 506 11.04 12.32 21.56
CA THR A 506 10.83 11.08 20.79
C THR A 506 11.65 11.01 19.48
N SER A 507 12.24 12.14 19.03
CA SER A 507 13.07 12.15 17.83
C SER A 507 14.52 11.72 18.16
N ALA A 508 15.03 10.75 17.43
CA ALA A 508 16.39 10.23 17.61
C ALA A 508 17.49 11.11 16.97
N SER A 509 17.16 12.20 16.25
CA SER A 509 18.12 13.05 15.52
C SER A 509 17.74 14.53 15.58
N VAL A 510 18.75 15.40 15.49
CA VAL A 510 18.64 16.87 15.45
C VAL A 510 19.18 17.37 14.13
N PRO A 511 18.47 18.28 13.42
CA PRO A 511 19.07 18.97 12.27
C PRO A 511 20.35 19.71 12.68
N VAL A 512 21.38 19.59 11.84
CA VAL A 512 22.62 20.34 12.02
C VAL A 512 22.40 21.78 11.58
N SER A 513 22.83 22.76 12.40
CA SER A 513 22.68 24.18 12.08
C SER A 513 23.49 24.59 10.85
N GLU A 514 23.08 25.65 10.16
CA GLU A 514 23.81 26.19 9.03
C GLU A 514 25.19 26.71 9.43
N GLU A 515 25.30 27.26 10.64
CA GLU A 515 26.56 27.73 11.20
C GLU A 515 27.57 26.57 11.35
N ALA A 516 27.15 25.44 11.93
CA ALA A 516 27.99 24.27 12.05
C ALA A 516 28.40 23.70 10.68
N LYS A 517 27.52 23.78 9.66
CA LYS A 517 27.87 23.34 8.29
C LYS A 517 28.84 24.25 7.56
N ARG A 518 29.00 25.52 7.97
CA ARG A 518 30.02 26.42 7.43
C ARG A 518 31.42 26.03 7.86
N ASP A 519 31.54 25.31 8.98
CA ASP A 519 32.82 24.70 9.36
C ASP A 519 33.08 23.46 8.47
N PRO A 520 34.09 23.47 7.60
CA PRO A 520 34.38 22.34 6.73
C PRO A 520 34.95 21.12 7.46
N ALA A 521 35.38 21.27 8.71
CA ALA A 521 35.89 20.19 9.56
C ALA A 521 34.78 19.50 10.35
N PHE A 522 33.60 20.13 10.46
CA PHE A 522 32.46 19.57 11.22
C PHE A 522 32.01 18.22 10.66
N ALA A 523 31.90 17.23 11.55
CA ALA A 523 31.28 15.92 11.28
C ALA A 523 30.00 15.71 12.14
N PRO A 524 28.92 15.22 11.58
CA PRO A 524 27.73 14.91 12.36
C PRO A 524 27.98 13.67 13.23
N SER A 525 27.69 13.74 14.52
CA SER A 525 27.77 12.59 15.42
C SER A 525 26.75 11.51 15.02
N PRO A 526 27.19 10.26 14.77
CA PRO A 526 26.29 9.16 14.52
C PRO A 526 25.65 8.68 15.85
N ARG A 527 24.61 7.88 15.76
CA ARG A 527 24.03 7.21 16.92
C ARG A 527 24.86 6.03 17.40
N TYR A 528 25.53 5.37 16.46
CA TYR A 528 26.32 4.17 16.67
C TYR A 528 27.60 4.20 15.86
N TRP A 529 28.56 3.45 16.36
CA TRP A 529 29.82 3.15 15.71
C TRP A 529 29.92 1.65 15.48
N VAL A 530 30.69 1.20 14.50
CA VAL A 530 30.91 -0.22 14.19
C VAL A 530 32.39 -0.47 13.97
N PRO A 531 32.90 -1.70 14.20
CA PRO A 531 34.27 -2.04 13.86
C PRO A 531 34.58 -1.75 12.38
N ARG A 532 35.59 -0.95 12.11
CA ARG A 532 36.00 -0.54 10.75
C ARG A 532 36.32 -1.75 9.87
N THR A 533 36.95 -2.77 10.44
CA THR A 533 37.24 -4.03 9.75
C THR A 533 36.00 -4.74 9.26
N GLU A 534 34.94 -4.75 10.07
CA GLU A 534 33.65 -5.34 9.69
C GLU A 534 32.96 -4.52 8.58
N ALA A 535 32.99 -3.18 8.66
CA ALA A 535 32.47 -2.31 7.63
C ALA A 535 33.19 -2.55 6.29
N GLN A 536 34.54 -2.62 6.31
CA GLN A 536 35.36 -2.87 5.12
C GLN A 536 35.16 -4.29 4.54
N ARG A 537 34.95 -5.30 5.40
CA ARG A 537 34.62 -6.66 4.96
C ARG A 537 33.29 -6.70 4.18
N ARG A 538 32.28 -5.95 4.62
CA ARG A 538 30.96 -5.88 3.95
C ARG A 538 31.01 -5.05 2.67
N LEU A 539 31.77 -3.98 2.66
CA LEU A 539 31.94 -3.13 1.51
C LEU A 539 33.32 -2.45 1.55
N PRO A 540 34.24 -2.77 0.60
CA PRO A 540 35.58 -2.16 0.54
C PRO A 540 35.51 -0.64 0.46
N PRO A 541 36.54 0.11 0.98
CA PRO A 541 36.56 1.56 0.90
C PRO A 541 36.49 2.09 -0.53
N ALA A 542 35.87 3.26 -0.70
CA ALA A 542 35.80 3.99 -1.96
C ALA A 542 36.10 5.50 -1.71
N ALA A 543 36.35 6.28 -2.75
CA ALA A 543 36.51 7.72 -2.61
C ALA A 543 35.22 8.37 -2.03
N TRP A 544 34.09 7.96 -2.53
CA TRP A 544 32.74 8.37 -2.09
C TRP A 544 31.68 7.39 -2.61
N ARG A 545 30.47 7.50 -2.08
CA ARG A 545 29.35 6.64 -2.48
C ARG A 545 28.06 7.43 -2.64
N ILE A 546 27.17 6.94 -3.50
CA ILE A 546 25.78 7.42 -3.56
C ILE A 546 24.97 6.65 -2.52
N ALA A 547 24.36 7.38 -1.59
CA ALA A 547 23.43 6.87 -0.62
C ALA A 547 22.05 7.52 -0.82
N PHE A 548 20.98 6.82 -0.48
CA PHE A 548 19.65 7.42 -0.45
C PHE A 548 18.85 6.94 0.75
N ARG A 549 17.84 7.73 1.15
CA ARG A 549 16.94 7.34 2.24
C ARG A 549 16.01 6.24 1.79
N ASP A 550 15.99 5.11 2.53
CA ASP A 550 14.99 4.05 2.33
C ASP A 550 13.58 4.55 2.71
N ILE A 551 13.46 5.33 3.80
CA ILE A 551 12.17 5.88 4.23
C ILE A 551 11.83 7.09 3.36
N ALA A 552 10.87 6.90 2.48
CA ALA A 552 10.37 7.85 1.49
C ALA A 552 8.87 8.07 1.69
N ASN A 553 8.47 9.24 2.22
CA ASN A 553 7.06 9.57 2.36
C ASN A 553 6.66 10.56 1.27
N PRO A 554 5.70 10.22 0.38
CA PRO A 554 5.19 11.14 -0.65
C PRO A 554 4.61 12.45 -0.11
N ASN A 555 4.22 12.48 1.17
CA ASN A 555 3.71 13.68 1.84
C ASN A 555 4.82 14.58 2.40
N ASN A 556 6.10 14.24 2.23
CA ASN A 556 7.23 15.12 2.56
C ASN A 556 7.54 16.10 1.42
N GLU A 557 8.41 17.08 1.70
CA GLU A 557 8.91 18.01 0.67
C GLU A 557 9.57 17.30 -0.51
N ARG A 558 10.37 16.28 -0.21
CA ARG A 558 11.02 15.40 -1.19
C ARG A 558 10.81 13.95 -0.76
N THR A 559 10.58 13.10 -1.73
CA THR A 559 10.32 11.67 -1.53
C THR A 559 11.61 10.88 -1.68
N LEU A 560 12.34 11.05 -2.78
CA LEU A 560 13.65 10.46 -2.98
C LEU A 560 14.74 11.46 -2.55
N ILE A 561 15.47 11.11 -1.50
CA ILE A 561 16.56 11.94 -0.98
C ILE A 561 17.86 11.17 -1.16
N ALA A 562 18.74 11.67 -2.03
CA ALA A 562 20.03 11.08 -2.34
C ALA A 562 21.16 12.07 -2.09
N ALA A 563 22.32 11.56 -1.65
CA ALA A 563 23.52 12.35 -1.40
C ALA A 563 24.80 11.55 -1.70
N ALA A 564 25.87 12.27 -1.98
CA ALA A 564 27.23 11.73 -1.84
C ALA A 564 27.58 11.65 -0.36
N ILE A 565 28.16 10.53 0.06
CA ILE A 565 28.66 10.31 1.42
C ILE A 565 30.13 9.89 1.38
N PRO A 566 30.91 10.09 2.45
CA PRO A 566 32.28 9.59 2.53
C PRO A 566 32.37 8.09 2.32
N GLY A 567 33.38 7.62 1.66
CA GLY A 567 33.47 6.20 1.26
C GLY A 567 33.96 5.25 2.34
N ASP A 568 34.34 5.77 3.50
CA ASP A 568 34.85 5.04 4.67
C ASP A 568 33.87 4.93 5.82
N VAL A 569 32.65 5.49 5.67
CA VAL A 569 31.56 5.36 6.66
C VAL A 569 30.78 4.06 6.48
N ALA A 570 30.23 3.54 7.56
CA ALA A 570 29.25 2.45 7.55
C ALA A 570 27.83 2.99 7.36
N CYS A 571 26.90 2.17 6.85
CA CYS A 571 25.52 2.57 6.63
C CYS A 571 24.54 1.54 7.19
N GLY A 572 23.54 2.01 7.94
CA GLY A 572 22.40 1.19 8.38
C GLY A 572 21.42 0.91 7.24
N ASN A 573 20.49 -0.01 7.45
CA ASN A 573 19.50 -0.42 6.44
C ASN A 573 18.53 0.70 6.00
N THR A 574 18.42 1.79 6.77
CA THR A 574 17.65 2.99 6.40
C THR A 574 18.38 3.92 5.42
N LEU A 575 19.66 3.63 5.16
CA LEU A 575 20.54 4.36 4.24
C LEU A 575 21.22 3.38 3.28
N PRO A 576 20.49 2.77 2.34
CA PRO A 576 21.08 1.90 1.33
C PRO A 576 21.98 2.68 0.37
N LEU A 577 22.91 1.95 -0.24
CA LEU A 577 23.91 2.44 -1.17
C LEU A 577 23.64 1.98 -2.59
N LEU A 578 23.91 2.86 -3.56
CA LEU A 578 24.00 2.53 -4.98
C LEU A 578 25.47 2.61 -5.40
N CYS A 579 26.10 1.44 -5.58
CA CYS A 579 27.45 1.33 -6.06
C CYS A 579 27.44 1.23 -7.59
N ALA A 580 28.05 2.21 -8.27
CA ALA A 580 28.22 2.29 -9.71
C ALA A 580 29.72 2.29 -10.03
N GLU A 581 30.40 1.19 -9.68
CA GLU A 581 31.87 1.09 -9.73
C GLU A 581 32.40 0.90 -11.16
N SER A 582 31.52 0.56 -12.11
CA SER A 582 31.87 0.36 -13.53
C SER A 582 32.02 1.68 -14.31
N VAL A 583 31.66 2.81 -13.73
CA VAL A 583 31.74 4.14 -14.36
C VAL A 583 32.63 5.08 -13.55
N ASP A 584 33.20 6.08 -14.22
CA ASP A 584 34.04 7.11 -13.60
C ASP A 584 33.29 8.01 -12.60
N GLY A 585 34.01 8.79 -11.82
CA GLY A 585 33.46 9.68 -10.81
C GLY A 585 32.54 10.74 -11.39
N GLU A 586 32.86 11.33 -12.53
CA GLU A 586 32.04 12.36 -13.18
C GLU A 586 30.65 11.80 -13.59
N ARG A 587 30.60 10.60 -14.21
CA ARG A 587 29.36 9.96 -14.55
C ARG A 587 28.56 9.56 -13.29
N ARG A 588 29.24 9.10 -12.22
CA ARG A 588 28.56 8.86 -10.92
C ARG A 588 27.92 10.13 -10.35
N ALA A 589 28.58 11.29 -10.48
CA ALA A 589 27.99 12.57 -10.08
C ALA A 589 26.76 12.91 -10.93
N CYS A 590 26.77 12.61 -12.23
CA CYS A 590 25.60 12.77 -13.09
C CYS A 590 24.44 11.84 -12.67
N LEU A 591 24.72 10.61 -12.27
CA LEU A 591 23.73 9.71 -11.72
C LEU A 591 23.11 10.26 -10.43
N LEU A 592 23.93 10.77 -9.50
CA LEU A 592 23.46 11.40 -8.28
C LEU A 592 22.53 12.58 -8.59
N ALA A 593 22.91 13.43 -9.55
CA ALA A 593 22.11 14.59 -9.94
C ALA A 593 20.74 14.16 -10.49
N ASN A 594 20.70 13.13 -11.35
CA ASN A 594 19.41 12.61 -11.86
C ASN A 594 18.56 12.05 -10.74
N LEU A 595 19.13 11.24 -9.82
CA LEU A 595 18.40 10.67 -8.68
C LEU A 595 17.86 11.74 -7.72
N ALA A 596 18.58 12.84 -7.54
CA ALA A 596 18.20 13.94 -6.65
C ALA A 596 17.29 14.98 -7.31
N SER A 597 17.02 14.87 -8.63
CA SER A 597 16.24 15.84 -9.38
C SER A 597 14.75 15.82 -9.04
N LEU A 598 14.11 16.98 -9.11
CA LEU A 598 12.69 17.14 -8.80
C LEU A 598 11.77 16.38 -9.80
N PRO A 599 12.04 16.38 -11.13
CA PRO A 599 11.21 15.58 -12.04
C PRO A 599 11.30 14.06 -11.76
N LEU A 600 12.47 13.53 -11.35
CA LEU A 600 12.54 12.13 -10.96
C LEU A 600 11.82 11.87 -9.63
N ASP A 601 11.88 12.79 -8.68
CA ASP A 601 11.12 12.70 -7.43
C ASP A 601 9.60 12.67 -7.68
N TYR A 602 9.11 13.40 -8.68
CA TYR A 602 7.72 13.31 -9.13
C TYR A 602 7.35 11.89 -9.57
N VAL A 603 8.21 11.23 -10.35
CA VAL A 603 8.02 9.81 -10.72
C VAL A 603 8.00 8.91 -9.48
N VAL A 604 8.93 9.15 -8.55
CA VAL A 604 8.97 8.38 -7.29
C VAL A 604 7.69 8.56 -6.49
N ARG A 605 7.17 9.78 -6.37
CA ARG A 605 5.88 10.05 -5.70
C ARG A 605 4.73 9.26 -6.31
N ALA A 606 4.66 9.20 -7.61
CA ALA A 606 3.64 8.42 -8.30
C ALA A 606 3.80 6.90 -8.08
N LYS A 607 5.04 6.41 -7.95
CA LYS A 607 5.33 4.97 -7.77
C LYS A 607 5.42 4.53 -6.31
N ALA A 608 5.69 5.42 -5.36
CA ALA A 608 5.84 5.13 -3.94
C ALA A 608 4.48 5.04 -3.25
N ALA A 609 3.79 3.92 -3.39
CA ALA A 609 2.59 3.63 -2.61
C ALA A 609 2.92 3.26 -1.16
N SER A 610 4.13 2.75 -0.90
CA SER A 610 4.66 2.48 0.44
C SER A 610 5.58 3.61 0.90
N ARG A 611 5.85 3.64 2.22
CA ARG A 611 6.77 4.63 2.81
C ARG A 611 8.26 4.29 2.58
N HIS A 612 8.58 3.42 1.63
CA HIS A 612 9.94 2.94 1.37
C HIS A 612 10.34 3.05 -0.09
N ALA A 613 11.48 3.69 -0.36
CA ALA A 613 12.15 3.69 -1.65
C ALA A 613 13.01 2.42 -1.81
N ASN A 614 12.37 1.26 -1.85
CA ASN A 614 13.04 -0.02 -1.99
C ASN A 614 13.70 -0.19 -3.36
N TRP A 615 14.66 -1.11 -3.45
CA TRP A 615 15.36 -1.41 -4.71
C TRP A 615 14.42 -1.78 -5.86
N TYR A 616 13.32 -2.51 -5.59
CA TYR A 616 12.35 -2.84 -6.63
C TYR A 616 11.70 -1.61 -7.29
N LEU A 617 11.59 -0.49 -6.55
CA LEU A 617 11.11 0.78 -7.07
C LEU A 617 12.23 1.52 -7.81
N VAL A 618 13.39 1.71 -7.16
CA VAL A 618 14.50 2.51 -7.70
C VAL A 618 15.00 1.98 -9.04
N ARG A 619 15.11 0.67 -9.21
CA ARG A 619 15.56 0.05 -10.46
C ARG A 619 14.62 0.27 -11.66
N GLN A 620 13.38 0.69 -11.43
CA GLN A 620 12.37 0.96 -12.46
C GLN A 620 12.19 2.46 -12.74
N LEU A 621 13.00 3.33 -12.12
CA LEU A 621 12.96 4.76 -12.40
C LEU A 621 13.58 5.06 -13.76
N PRO A 622 13.01 6.01 -14.53
CA PRO A 622 13.57 6.44 -15.80
C PRO A 622 14.81 7.29 -15.56
N VAL A 623 15.98 6.67 -15.63
CA VAL A 623 17.29 7.32 -15.39
C VAL A 623 18.07 7.32 -16.69
N PHE A 624 18.61 8.48 -17.08
CA PHE A 624 19.44 8.58 -18.28
C PHE A 624 20.66 7.66 -18.16
N PRO A 625 21.02 6.92 -19.21
CA PRO A 625 22.16 6.03 -19.19
C PRO A 625 23.48 6.82 -19.20
N PRO A 626 24.62 6.21 -18.79
CA PRO A 626 25.92 6.91 -18.69
C PRO A 626 26.38 7.55 -20.00
N GLU A 627 26.02 6.96 -21.15
CA GLU A 627 26.36 7.46 -22.50
C GLU A 627 25.71 8.83 -22.80
N ARG A 628 24.60 9.17 -22.11
CA ARG A 628 23.98 10.49 -22.27
C ARG A 628 24.93 11.62 -21.83
N TYR A 629 25.85 11.30 -20.94
CA TYR A 629 26.83 12.22 -20.37
C TYR A 629 28.20 12.14 -21.07
N ASP A 630 28.27 11.57 -22.28
CA ASP A 630 29.45 11.67 -23.15
C ASP A 630 29.63 13.08 -23.70
N ASP A 631 28.55 13.85 -23.77
CA ASP A 631 28.60 15.27 -24.03
C ASP A 631 29.33 16.00 -22.89
N THR A 632 30.51 16.55 -23.22
CA THR A 632 31.43 17.14 -22.23
C THR A 632 30.84 18.38 -21.57
N GLU A 633 30.07 19.20 -22.28
CA GLU A 633 29.46 20.41 -21.70
C GLU A 633 28.32 20.05 -20.76
N LEU A 634 27.45 19.13 -21.17
CA LEU A 634 26.40 18.62 -20.30
C LEU A 634 26.97 18.01 -19.03
N ARG A 635 27.98 17.13 -19.17
CA ARG A 635 28.61 16.47 -18.06
C ARG A 635 29.26 17.49 -17.12
N ARG A 636 30.02 18.45 -17.64
CA ARG A 636 30.66 19.51 -16.87
C ARG A 636 29.64 20.37 -16.12
N TYR A 637 28.58 20.79 -16.81
CA TYR A 637 27.51 21.57 -16.20
C TYR A 637 26.93 20.87 -14.96
N VAL A 638 26.71 19.54 -15.03
CA VAL A 638 26.19 18.74 -13.92
C VAL A 638 27.25 18.57 -12.83
N VAL A 639 28.49 18.18 -13.21
CA VAL A 639 29.55 17.87 -12.26
C VAL A 639 29.93 19.09 -11.43
N ASP A 640 30.07 20.28 -12.03
CA ASP A 640 30.40 21.52 -11.33
C ASP A 640 29.35 21.83 -10.22
N ARG A 641 28.06 21.63 -10.52
CA ARG A 641 26.96 21.86 -9.56
C ARG A 641 26.91 20.81 -8.46
N VAL A 642 27.08 19.54 -8.82
CA VAL A 642 27.11 18.45 -7.83
C VAL A 642 28.29 18.61 -6.89
N LEU A 643 29.44 19.02 -7.40
CA LEU A 643 30.64 19.27 -6.61
C LEU A 643 30.39 20.42 -5.62
N ALA A 644 29.90 21.57 -6.09
CA ALA A 644 29.61 22.73 -5.23
C ALA A 644 28.53 22.41 -4.16
N LEU A 645 27.55 21.59 -4.51
CA LEU A 645 26.51 21.14 -3.59
C LEU A 645 26.99 20.12 -2.55
N SER A 646 27.90 19.21 -2.91
CA SER A 646 28.27 18.06 -2.08
C SER A 646 29.55 18.30 -1.29
N TYR A 647 30.59 18.88 -1.94
CA TYR A 647 31.90 19.09 -1.34
C TYR A 647 31.95 20.38 -0.50
N THR A 648 31.27 20.35 0.64
CA THR A 648 31.24 21.43 1.63
C THR A 648 31.96 21.06 2.93
N SER A 649 32.66 19.90 2.97
CA SER A 649 33.45 19.45 4.10
C SER A 649 34.65 18.62 3.63
N HIS A 650 35.72 18.62 4.44
CA HIS A 650 36.92 17.83 4.20
C HIS A 650 36.67 16.32 4.08
N HIS A 651 35.58 15.79 4.64
CA HIS A 651 35.23 14.37 4.56
C HIS A 651 34.93 13.91 3.12
N LEU A 652 34.58 14.83 2.22
CA LEU A 652 34.38 14.55 0.79
C LEU A 652 35.53 15.05 -0.10
N ALA A 653 36.70 15.36 0.47
CA ALA A 653 37.90 15.67 -0.32
C ALA A 653 38.27 14.55 -1.33
N PRO A 654 38.14 13.24 -1.00
CA PRO A 654 38.35 12.18 -1.99
C PRO A 654 37.38 12.23 -3.19
N MET A 655 36.13 12.69 -2.99
CA MET A 655 35.16 12.91 -4.07
C MET A 655 35.65 14.04 -4.99
N ALA A 656 36.10 15.16 -4.42
CA ALA A 656 36.57 16.27 -5.21
C ALA A 656 37.77 15.89 -6.10
N VAL A 657 38.70 15.09 -5.57
CA VAL A 657 39.84 14.54 -6.35
C VAL A 657 39.35 13.61 -7.46
N ASP A 658 38.38 12.71 -7.17
CA ASP A 658 37.80 11.80 -8.15
C ASP A 658 37.05 12.55 -9.28
N LEU A 659 36.62 13.79 -9.01
CA LEU A 659 35.98 14.71 -9.97
C LEU A 659 36.95 15.72 -10.57
N GLY A 660 38.25 15.45 -10.56
CA GLY A 660 39.31 16.21 -11.26
C GLY A 660 39.80 17.47 -10.54
N GLN A 661 39.45 17.65 -9.26
CA GLN A 661 39.97 18.76 -8.47
C GLN A 661 41.42 18.50 -7.99
N PRO A 662 42.18 19.55 -7.59
CA PRO A 662 43.51 19.37 -7.01
C PRO A 662 43.52 18.44 -5.79
N ARG A 663 44.69 17.86 -5.47
CA ARG A 663 44.84 16.88 -4.37
C ARG A 663 44.41 17.37 -2.99
N THR A 664 44.40 18.65 -2.74
CA THR A 664 43.97 19.29 -1.48
C THR A 664 43.06 20.48 -1.77
N PRO A 665 41.88 20.24 -2.37
CA PRO A 665 40.95 21.32 -2.67
C PRO A 665 40.35 21.87 -1.39
N ALA A 666 40.10 23.19 -1.35
CA ALA A 666 39.28 23.78 -0.29
C ALA A 666 37.78 23.44 -0.54
N PRO A 667 37.04 23.02 0.49
CA PRO A 667 35.62 22.83 0.36
C PRO A 667 34.88 24.12 0.01
N TRP A 668 33.74 23.99 -0.73
CA TRP A 668 32.84 25.12 -0.95
C TRP A 668 32.19 25.55 0.37
N THR A 669 32.02 26.86 0.52
CA THR A 669 31.25 27.38 1.68
C THR A 669 29.82 26.91 1.62
N TYR A 670 29.28 26.43 2.75
CA TYR A 670 27.89 26.05 2.85
C TYR A 670 27.02 27.32 2.85
N ASP A 671 26.32 27.60 1.73
CA ASP A 671 25.40 28.71 1.54
C ASP A 671 24.03 28.17 1.13
N PRO A 672 22.97 28.34 1.94
CA PRO A 672 21.64 27.79 1.65
C PRO A 672 21.00 28.35 0.37
N ASP A 673 21.21 29.63 0.05
CA ASP A 673 20.58 30.28 -1.10
C ASP A 673 21.28 29.87 -2.39
N GLU A 674 22.61 29.85 -2.40
CA GLU A 674 23.37 29.35 -3.53
C GLU A 674 23.08 27.85 -3.77
N ARG A 675 22.99 27.05 -2.73
CA ARG A 675 22.60 25.63 -2.83
C ARG A 675 21.20 25.46 -3.40
N ARG A 676 20.26 26.35 -3.06
CA ARG A 676 18.91 26.35 -3.64
C ARG A 676 18.97 26.65 -5.13
N ARG A 677 19.70 27.69 -5.53
CA ARG A 677 19.88 28.08 -6.92
C ARG A 677 20.46 26.94 -7.75
N LEU A 678 21.57 26.34 -7.32
CA LEU A 678 22.23 25.23 -8.02
C LEU A 678 21.33 23.99 -8.16
N ARG A 679 20.51 23.67 -7.14
CA ARG A 679 19.53 22.58 -7.24
C ARG A 679 18.44 22.90 -8.26
N CYS A 680 17.92 24.12 -8.27
CA CYS A 680 16.91 24.54 -9.26
C CYS A 680 17.44 24.52 -10.67
N GLU A 681 18.71 24.86 -10.90
CA GLU A 681 19.38 24.75 -12.19
C GLU A 681 19.48 23.28 -12.66
N LEU A 682 19.84 22.36 -11.76
CA LEU A 682 19.82 20.92 -12.06
C LEU A 682 18.39 20.42 -12.31
N ASP A 683 17.41 20.85 -11.51
CA ASP A 683 16.01 20.46 -11.69
C ASP A 683 15.49 20.94 -13.07
N ALA A 684 15.78 22.18 -13.47
CA ALA A 684 15.45 22.72 -14.78
C ALA A 684 16.13 21.94 -15.92
N LEU A 685 17.40 21.60 -15.75
CA LEU A 685 18.13 20.79 -16.72
C LEU A 685 17.46 19.43 -16.93
N PHE A 686 17.13 18.71 -15.85
CA PHE A 686 16.47 17.41 -15.97
C PHE A 686 15.04 17.52 -16.52
N MET A 687 14.29 18.59 -16.22
CA MET A 687 13.01 18.84 -16.87
C MET A 687 13.18 19.00 -18.38
N ALA A 688 14.21 19.74 -18.82
CA ALA A 688 14.52 19.91 -20.24
C ALA A 688 15.00 18.60 -20.90
N LEU A 689 15.84 17.82 -20.22
CA LEU A 689 16.31 16.52 -20.70
C LEU A 689 15.18 15.50 -20.87
N TYR A 690 14.19 15.49 -19.97
CA TYR A 690 12.98 14.66 -20.10
C TYR A 690 12.01 15.21 -21.17
N GLY A 691 12.28 16.37 -21.75
CA GLY A 691 11.46 16.96 -22.79
C GLY A 691 10.11 17.46 -22.27
N LEU A 692 10.03 17.90 -21.02
CA LEU A 692 8.81 18.44 -20.44
C LEU A 692 8.52 19.84 -21.02
N ASP A 693 7.32 20.06 -21.51
CA ASP A 693 6.84 21.37 -21.93
C ASP A 693 6.44 22.25 -20.73
N ALA A 694 5.98 23.45 -20.99
CA ALA A 694 5.64 24.39 -19.92
C ALA A 694 4.47 23.91 -19.06
N GLU A 695 3.47 23.26 -19.65
CA GLU A 695 2.29 22.74 -18.94
C GLU A 695 2.69 21.56 -18.03
N ALA A 696 3.48 20.64 -18.55
CA ALA A 696 4.00 19.51 -17.77
C ALA A 696 4.88 19.98 -16.61
N ILE A 697 5.74 21.00 -16.80
CA ILE A 697 6.57 21.60 -15.74
C ILE A 697 5.69 22.17 -14.63
N GLU A 698 4.67 22.95 -14.96
CA GLU A 698 3.74 23.52 -13.97
C GLU A 698 2.97 22.41 -13.23
N HIS A 699 2.55 21.37 -13.95
CA HIS A 699 1.88 20.22 -13.35
C HIS A 699 2.80 19.50 -12.35
N VAL A 700 4.05 19.24 -12.72
CA VAL A 700 5.05 18.63 -11.82
C VAL A 700 5.26 19.51 -10.60
N LEU A 701 5.50 20.82 -10.77
CA LEU A 701 5.71 21.75 -9.65
C LEU A 701 4.49 21.81 -8.71
N SER A 702 3.28 21.78 -9.25
CA SER A 702 2.04 21.80 -8.46
C SER A 702 1.89 20.62 -7.53
N SER A 703 2.55 19.47 -7.83
CA SER A 703 2.49 18.26 -7.02
C SER A 703 3.31 18.33 -5.72
N PHE A 704 4.14 19.36 -5.54
CA PHE A 704 5.00 19.55 -4.37
C PHE A 704 4.41 20.52 -3.34
N ASP A 705 3.18 20.26 -2.91
CA ASP A 705 2.42 21.13 -2.00
C ASP A 705 3.12 21.47 -0.69
N VAL A 706 3.83 20.51 -0.08
CA VAL A 706 4.54 20.74 1.20
C VAL A 706 5.69 21.70 1.02
N LEU A 707 6.48 21.54 -0.04
CA LEU A 707 7.56 22.45 -0.40
C LEU A 707 7.01 23.84 -0.69
N ARG A 708 5.98 23.92 -1.55
CA ARG A 708 5.31 25.17 -1.90
C ARG A 708 4.83 25.93 -0.67
N ARG A 709 4.02 25.31 0.19
CA ARG A 709 3.48 25.95 1.42
C ARG A 709 4.57 26.41 2.39
N ARG A 710 5.68 25.69 2.46
CA ARG A 710 6.80 26.09 3.29
C ARG A 710 7.48 27.35 2.74
N GLU A 711 7.75 27.38 1.42
CA GLU A 711 8.42 28.51 0.77
C GLU A 711 7.51 29.74 0.72
N GLU A 712 6.21 29.59 0.42
CA GLU A 712 5.23 30.68 0.47
C GLU A 712 5.17 31.32 1.87
N ARG A 713 5.27 30.50 2.94
CA ARG A 713 5.33 31.04 4.32
C ARG A 713 6.65 31.76 4.63
N ALA A 714 7.76 31.27 4.11
CA ALA A 714 9.09 31.80 4.41
C ALA A 714 9.47 32.99 3.53
N HIS A 715 9.04 33.01 2.26
CA HIS A 715 9.47 33.93 1.23
C HIS A 715 8.33 34.73 0.55
N GLY A 716 7.07 34.42 0.86
CA GLY A 716 5.90 35.03 0.21
C GLY A 716 5.59 34.47 -1.17
N GLU A 717 6.39 33.54 -1.69
CA GLU A 717 6.23 32.92 -3.01
C GLU A 717 6.73 31.48 -3.03
N PHE A 718 6.36 30.72 -4.09
CA PHE A 718 6.97 29.42 -4.37
C PHE A 718 8.32 29.62 -5.08
N LEU A 719 9.36 29.90 -4.30
CA LEU A 719 10.69 30.33 -4.76
C LEU A 719 11.36 29.29 -5.67
N THR A 720 11.28 28.01 -5.34
CA THR A 720 11.79 26.92 -6.19
C THR A 720 11.19 26.97 -7.61
N ALA A 721 9.88 27.20 -7.73
CA ALA A 721 9.23 27.27 -9.05
C ALA A 721 9.73 28.49 -9.85
N ARG A 722 9.90 29.65 -9.21
CA ARG A 722 10.47 30.83 -9.88
C ARG A 722 11.89 30.59 -10.39
N LEU A 723 12.77 30.06 -9.53
CA LEU A 723 14.16 29.79 -9.90
C LEU A 723 14.28 28.74 -11.02
N ILE A 724 13.44 27.71 -11.02
CA ILE A 724 13.40 26.73 -12.10
C ILE A 724 13.00 27.42 -13.43
N ARG A 725 11.96 28.26 -13.43
CA ARG A 725 11.52 28.97 -14.66
C ARG A 725 12.63 29.91 -15.19
N GLU A 726 13.33 30.59 -14.31
CA GLU A 726 14.48 31.45 -14.67
C GLU A 726 15.60 30.63 -15.32
N ALA A 727 15.90 29.42 -14.81
CA ALA A 727 16.96 28.56 -15.33
C ALA A 727 16.59 27.81 -16.62
N MET A 728 15.31 27.74 -17.02
CA MET A 728 14.86 26.91 -18.15
C MET A 728 15.47 27.27 -19.51
N ALA A 729 15.78 28.54 -19.77
CA ALA A 729 16.37 28.95 -21.05
C ALA A 729 17.76 28.36 -21.26
N GLU A 730 18.63 28.48 -20.24
CA GLU A 730 19.94 27.87 -20.22
C GLU A 730 19.86 26.34 -20.24
N ALA A 731 19.00 25.77 -19.41
CA ALA A 731 18.79 24.33 -19.32
C ALA A 731 18.41 23.71 -20.67
N ARG A 732 17.51 24.33 -21.44
CA ARG A 732 17.14 23.90 -22.79
C ARG A 732 18.31 23.99 -23.77
N THR A 733 19.13 25.03 -23.66
CA THR A 733 20.32 25.18 -24.50
C THR A 733 21.31 24.06 -24.24
N ILE A 734 21.59 23.73 -22.98
CA ILE A 734 22.49 22.64 -22.59
C ILE A 734 21.91 21.27 -22.99
N ALA A 735 20.62 21.05 -22.75
CA ALA A 735 19.93 19.79 -23.08
C ALA A 735 19.86 19.52 -24.59
N GLY A 736 19.69 20.58 -25.42
CA GLY A 736 19.45 20.49 -26.86
C GLY A 736 20.71 20.27 -27.72
N ARG A 737 21.92 20.40 -27.18
CA ARG A 737 23.19 20.38 -27.93
C ARG A 737 23.53 19.04 -28.59
N ARG A 738 22.85 17.93 -28.29
CA ARG A 738 22.83 16.69 -29.09
C ARG A 738 21.47 16.00 -29.05
N ALA A 739 20.58 16.43 -29.94
CA ALA A 739 19.42 15.65 -30.35
C ALA A 739 19.82 14.47 -31.28
N GLY A 740 20.87 13.74 -30.93
CA GLY A 740 21.37 12.58 -31.68
C GLY A 740 21.12 11.24 -30.97
N TYR A 741 20.50 11.27 -29.80
CA TYR A 741 20.05 10.05 -29.12
C TYR A 741 18.73 9.61 -29.74
N LEU A 742 18.82 8.61 -30.64
CA LEU A 742 17.64 7.95 -31.19
C LEU A 742 16.86 7.33 -30.04
N SER A 743 15.59 7.75 -29.91
CA SER A 743 14.61 7.09 -29.01
C SER A 743 14.74 5.56 -29.20
N PRO A 744 14.75 4.77 -28.11
CA PRO A 744 14.64 3.33 -28.22
C PRO A 744 13.29 3.02 -28.87
N GLY A 745 13.29 2.59 -30.13
CA GLY A 745 12.08 2.30 -30.91
C GLY A 745 12.09 2.76 -32.35
N ALA A 746 13.11 3.48 -32.84
CA ALA A 746 13.27 3.68 -34.27
C ALA A 746 13.79 2.40 -34.92
N PRO A 747 13.15 1.86 -35.96
CA PRO A 747 13.64 0.68 -36.67
C PRO A 747 15.03 0.99 -37.26
N PRO A 748 15.95 0.01 -37.32
CA PRO A 748 17.26 0.22 -37.91
C PRO A 748 17.07 0.67 -39.37
N ARG A 749 17.68 1.79 -39.74
CA ARG A 749 17.77 2.20 -41.13
C ARG A 749 18.51 1.10 -41.89
N ALA A 750 17.81 0.43 -42.79
CA ALA A 750 18.41 -0.50 -43.75
C ALA A 750 19.55 0.23 -44.49
N ARG A 751 20.74 -0.35 -44.44
CA ARG A 751 21.87 0.01 -45.32
C ARG A 751 21.60 -0.55 -46.75
#